data_50dd596f583f7c9be88b3ff488966ba2
#
_entry.id   50dd596f583f7c9be88b3ff488966ba2
#
_cell.length_a   1.000
_cell.length_b   1.000
_cell.length_c   1.000
_cell.angle_alpha   90.00
_cell.angle_beta   90.00
_cell.angle_gamma   90.00
#
_symmetry.space_group_name_H-M   'P 1'
#
loop_
_entity.id
_entity.type
_entity.pdbx_description
1 polymer ?
#
loop_
_entity_poly.entity_id
_entity_poly.type
_entity_poly.pdbx_seq_one_letter_code
_entity_poly.pdbx_strand_id
1 'polypeptide(L)'
;MYEPLSLKLHSTHYERFVIKGKFLYKNNLKFYIKGVTYGTFAPQIDGQQFPLEAVVEKDFAMMSANGINTVRTYTVPPIYLFDMAEKFNLSLMVGLPWEQHITFLDDTSRQEAIISRVSEAAISCNQHPAILCFAVGNEIPAPMVRWYGAKKIEAFLKKLYDAVKEVDNEALVTYVNYPTTEYLKLSFFDFDCFNVYLESQAKLSAYISRLHNLYGNRPLVLAEIGLDSMRNGEDRQAEVLKWQIETVFGKGCAGMFVFAWTDEWWRGGFEIEDWDFGLVTRDRQPKLALPVVSNSLNKLPVNESHLPFFSVIVCTYNGAATIRDCMEGLKRLQYPLFEVIVINDGSTDQVADIVKEYPVRLINTKNNGLSSARNTGMNNAKGSILAYIDDDAYPEEHWLHYLAYAYIHSRHGAMGGPNIIPPEDGLLAQSVADAPGGPVHVLLTDEIAEHIPGCNFSVKKDVLMKVGGFDPLYRSAGDDVDACWRIQEAGYTIGYHPSALVWHHRRNSLKAYWKQQKGYGKAEALLELKWPERYNGLGHLAWAGCIYGGGGNVTVQTKKDKIFYGTWGSAAFQSVYQPGSNFIFSIPFMPEWYLFMAMLLVPSVAGIFVPTLQWAWVAFASALGIFVFQAILSANSSAKKSAWQQQTFTYKFILTMLYIVQPVARLTGRLKHGLTPWRKRGAGLQLSNFYCFNSRVFTHWSEEWLSAETWLEMIEQNLISLRTRVLRGGAFDRWDIQVRSGWFTRARGLLVIEEHGANKQFLKFRCNHKHSRYGFITIILLSIITFVAGLYNIWAIGVFTLFLGMLLVAKYIMDSISVSNSLKKGFLMLGYKNDTSSELKMVSKGIHLLPLEKPIQTTLPDWFDKHELQIDHKSTTSN
;
A
#
# COMPACT_ATOMS: atom_id res chain seq x y z
N MET A 1 16.58 -15.95 -66.16
CA MET A 1 15.40 -15.74 -65.32
C MET A 1 15.55 -16.63 -64.12
N TYR A 2 16.01 -16.07 -63.01
CA TYR A 2 16.06 -16.73 -61.68
C TYR A 2 14.79 -16.33 -60.94
N GLU A 3 13.92 -17.29 -60.62
CA GLU A 3 12.82 -17.08 -59.70
C GLU A 3 13.41 -16.96 -58.29
N PRO A 4 12.96 -15.96 -57.46
CA PRO A 4 13.33 -15.91 -56.05
C PRO A 4 12.55 -16.95 -55.29
N LEU A 5 13.26 -17.82 -54.53
CA LEU A 5 12.69 -18.71 -53.54
C LEU A 5 11.89 -17.88 -52.52
N SER A 6 10.57 -18.00 -52.55
CA SER A 6 9.72 -17.51 -51.48
C SER A 6 9.96 -18.33 -50.20
N LEU A 7 10.71 -17.79 -49.28
CA LEU A 7 10.75 -18.26 -47.89
C LEU A 7 9.35 -18.17 -47.32
N LYS A 8 8.66 -19.32 -47.24
CA LYS A 8 7.44 -19.47 -46.43
C LYS A 8 7.88 -19.28 -45.00
N LEU A 9 7.68 -18.08 -44.46
CA LEU A 9 7.66 -17.83 -43.01
C LEU A 9 6.53 -18.68 -42.43
N HIS A 10 6.87 -19.82 -41.87
CA HIS A 10 5.99 -20.48 -40.91
C HIS A 10 5.89 -19.56 -39.70
N SER A 11 4.80 -18.80 -39.60
CA SER A 11 4.43 -18.13 -38.39
C SER A 11 4.00 -19.20 -37.34
N THR A 12 4.99 -19.84 -36.70
CA THR A 12 4.74 -20.52 -35.44
C THR A 12 4.47 -19.42 -34.44
N HIS A 13 3.22 -19.21 -34.07
CA HIS A 13 2.86 -18.36 -32.90
C HIS A 13 3.45 -19.01 -31.67
N TYR A 14 4.66 -18.62 -31.29
CA TYR A 14 5.22 -18.97 -30.00
C TYR A 14 4.44 -18.18 -28.94
N GLU A 15 3.87 -18.87 -27.97
CA GLU A 15 3.19 -18.24 -26.85
C GLU A 15 4.21 -17.54 -25.93
N ARG A 16 4.07 -16.23 -25.84
CA ARG A 16 4.96 -15.35 -25.08
C ARG A 16 4.58 -15.27 -23.62
N PHE A 17 5.55 -14.84 -22.83
CA PHE A 17 5.27 -14.50 -21.44
C PHE A 17 4.44 -13.22 -21.36
N VAL A 18 3.41 -13.23 -20.51
CA VAL A 18 2.54 -12.09 -20.25
C VAL A 18 2.42 -11.84 -18.75
N ILE A 19 2.14 -10.59 -18.39
CA ILE A 19 1.90 -10.21 -17.00
C ILE A 19 0.40 -10.11 -16.77
N LYS A 20 -0.08 -10.79 -15.71
CA LYS A 20 -1.43 -10.62 -15.18
C LYS A 20 -1.32 -10.32 -13.68
N GLY A 21 -1.66 -9.08 -13.31
CA GLY A 21 -1.54 -8.61 -11.93
C GLY A 21 -0.09 -8.68 -11.40
N LYS A 22 0.12 -9.49 -10.39
CA LYS A 22 1.41 -9.62 -9.69
C LYS A 22 2.28 -10.77 -10.17
N PHE A 23 1.88 -11.48 -11.22
CA PHE A 23 2.56 -12.69 -11.68
C PHE A 23 2.76 -12.74 -13.19
N LEU A 24 3.72 -13.56 -13.60
CA LEU A 24 3.96 -13.89 -14.98
C LEU A 24 3.16 -15.14 -15.36
N TYR A 25 2.77 -15.22 -16.64
CA TYR A 25 2.05 -16.34 -17.21
C TYR A 25 2.67 -16.74 -18.55
N LYS A 26 2.68 -18.05 -18.83
CA LYS A 26 2.99 -18.64 -20.14
C LYS A 26 1.89 -19.65 -20.44
N ASN A 27 1.29 -19.61 -21.63
CA ASN A 27 0.20 -20.50 -22.01
C ASN A 27 -0.99 -20.46 -21.03
N ASN A 28 -1.31 -19.27 -20.52
CA ASN A 28 -2.32 -19.05 -19.49
C ASN A 28 -2.05 -19.76 -18.15
N LEU A 29 -0.91 -20.42 -17.99
CA LEU A 29 -0.45 -21.00 -16.73
C LEU A 29 0.46 -20.02 -16.02
N LYS A 30 0.30 -19.91 -14.71
CA LYS A 30 1.14 -19.07 -13.85
C LYS A 30 2.57 -19.57 -13.87
N PHE A 31 3.51 -18.67 -14.10
CA PHE A 31 4.93 -18.99 -14.19
C PHE A 31 5.69 -18.30 -13.07
N TYR A 32 6.24 -19.09 -12.16
CA TYR A 32 7.20 -18.62 -11.17
C TYR A 32 8.62 -18.74 -11.73
N ILE A 33 9.38 -17.62 -11.71
CA ILE A 33 10.79 -17.65 -12.08
C ILE A 33 11.57 -18.38 -10.98
N LYS A 34 12.08 -19.55 -11.30
CA LYS A 34 12.98 -20.39 -10.50
C LYS A 34 14.35 -20.31 -11.14
N GLY A 35 15.05 -19.19 -10.87
CA GLY A 35 16.18 -18.80 -11.68
C GLY A 35 17.55 -19.04 -11.04
N VAL A 36 18.56 -19.02 -11.90
CA VAL A 36 19.97 -18.97 -11.52
C VAL A 36 20.71 -18.02 -12.47
N THR A 37 21.74 -17.32 -11.97
CA THR A 37 22.61 -16.50 -12.82
C THR A 37 23.70 -17.36 -13.45
N TYR A 38 24.02 -17.09 -14.72
CA TYR A 38 24.99 -17.86 -15.52
C TYR A 38 26.03 -16.93 -16.16
N GLY A 39 27.22 -17.00 -15.67
CA GLY A 39 28.33 -16.12 -16.04
C GLY A 39 28.27 -14.76 -15.28
N THR A 40 29.25 -13.92 -15.46
CA THR A 40 30.15 -13.74 -16.62
C THR A 40 31.33 -14.74 -16.61
N PHE A 41 31.76 -15.20 -17.78
CA PHE A 41 32.88 -16.13 -17.96
C PHE A 41 34.03 -15.43 -18.64
N ALA A 42 35.23 -16.03 -18.53
CA ALA A 42 36.40 -15.60 -19.28
C ALA A 42 36.12 -15.68 -20.78
N PRO A 43 36.54 -14.66 -21.58
CA PRO A 43 36.34 -14.70 -23.02
C PRO A 43 37.17 -15.84 -23.65
N GLN A 44 36.52 -16.57 -24.56
CA GLN A 44 37.16 -17.59 -25.38
C GLN A 44 38.13 -16.93 -26.37
N ILE A 45 38.94 -17.73 -27.09
CA ILE A 45 39.89 -17.25 -28.09
C ILE A 45 39.20 -16.42 -29.19
N ASP A 46 37.95 -16.74 -29.51
CA ASP A 46 37.12 -16.03 -30.50
C ASP A 46 36.38 -14.81 -29.90
N GLY A 47 36.60 -14.50 -28.61
CA GLY A 47 35.98 -13.38 -27.89
C GLY A 47 34.61 -13.67 -27.30
N GLN A 48 34.04 -14.87 -27.47
CA GLN A 48 32.76 -15.22 -26.81
C GLN A 48 32.96 -15.36 -25.30
N GLN A 49 32.00 -14.80 -24.57
CA GLN A 49 31.99 -14.76 -23.08
C GLN A 49 31.13 -15.87 -22.46
N PHE A 50 31.00 -17.01 -23.12
CA PHE A 50 30.27 -18.17 -22.64
C PHE A 50 31.06 -19.46 -22.82
N PRO A 51 30.84 -20.49 -21.99
CA PRO A 51 31.52 -21.78 -22.11
C PRO A 51 31.16 -22.46 -23.45
N LEU A 52 32.00 -23.43 -23.85
CA LEU A 52 31.75 -24.25 -25.04
C LEU A 52 30.37 -24.95 -24.92
N GLU A 53 29.74 -25.16 -26.08
CA GLU A 53 28.40 -25.76 -26.21
C GLU A 53 28.21 -27.03 -25.39
N ALA A 54 29.22 -27.91 -25.36
CA ALA A 54 29.18 -29.17 -24.58
C ALA A 54 29.16 -28.93 -23.05
N VAL A 55 29.70 -27.82 -22.55
CA VAL A 55 29.66 -27.44 -21.14
C VAL A 55 28.31 -26.85 -20.82
N VAL A 56 27.78 -25.93 -21.69
CA VAL A 56 26.44 -25.35 -21.56
C VAL A 56 25.39 -26.45 -21.56
N GLU A 57 25.50 -27.45 -22.43
CA GLU A 57 24.56 -28.57 -22.48
C GLU A 57 24.50 -29.33 -21.13
N LYS A 58 25.64 -29.61 -20.52
CA LYS A 58 25.72 -30.28 -19.21
C LYS A 58 25.16 -29.40 -18.10
N ASP A 59 25.53 -28.12 -18.09
CA ASP A 59 25.03 -27.15 -17.10
C ASP A 59 23.50 -27.01 -17.18
N PHE A 60 22.92 -26.83 -18.38
CA PHE A 60 21.49 -26.66 -18.57
C PHE A 60 20.70 -27.94 -18.28
N ALA A 61 21.24 -29.10 -18.63
CA ALA A 61 20.68 -30.38 -18.24
C ALA A 61 20.60 -30.53 -16.71
N MET A 62 21.67 -30.17 -16.00
CA MET A 62 21.73 -30.22 -14.54
C MET A 62 20.79 -29.19 -13.91
N MET A 63 20.70 -27.97 -14.44
CA MET A 63 19.77 -26.94 -13.97
C MET A 63 18.31 -27.41 -14.09
N SER A 64 17.92 -27.90 -15.26
CA SER A 64 16.57 -28.42 -15.52
C SER A 64 16.22 -29.59 -14.59
N ALA A 65 17.15 -30.52 -14.41
CA ALA A 65 16.97 -31.68 -13.50
C ALA A 65 16.78 -31.27 -12.03
N ASN A 66 17.28 -30.10 -11.63
CA ASN A 66 17.13 -29.54 -10.28
C ASN A 66 15.97 -28.54 -10.13
N GLY A 67 15.06 -28.49 -11.10
CA GLY A 67 13.84 -27.67 -11.02
C GLY A 67 14.06 -26.18 -11.30
N ILE A 68 15.23 -25.80 -11.78
CA ILE A 68 15.49 -24.47 -12.33
C ILE A 68 14.81 -24.36 -13.69
N ASN A 69 14.09 -23.26 -13.95
CA ASN A 69 13.37 -23.03 -15.19
C ASN A 69 13.80 -21.77 -15.94
N THR A 70 14.66 -20.95 -15.35
CA THR A 70 15.10 -19.68 -15.92
C THR A 70 16.58 -19.44 -15.66
N VAL A 71 17.28 -18.97 -16.67
CA VAL A 71 18.70 -18.59 -16.58
C VAL A 71 18.84 -17.10 -16.84
N ARG A 72 19.60 -16.40 -16.00
CA ARG A 72 19.92 -14.98 -16.20
C ARG A 72 21.35 -14.83 -16.71
N THR A 73 21.50 -14.10 -17.81
CA THR A 73 22.82 -13.70 -18.33
C THR A 73 23.04 -12.20 -18.18
N TYR A 74 24.30 -11.78 -18.08
CA TYR A 74 24.65 -10.36 -17.97
C TYR A 74 25.04 -9.73 -19.29
N THR A 75 25.29 -10.57 -20.29
CA THR A 75 25.59 -10.18 -21.68
C THR A 75 24.69 -10.97 -22.61
N VAL A 76 24.61 -10.52 -23.88
CA VAL A 76 23.84 -11.22 -24.92
C VAL A 76 24.47 -12.56 -25.22
N PRO A 77 23.76 -13.69 -25.00
CA PRO A 77 24.32 -14.99 -25.28
C PRO A 77 24.34 -15.31 -26.80
N PRO A 78 25.26 -16.20 -27.24
CA PRO A 78 25.24 -16.71 -28.61
C PRO A 78 24.01 -17.58 -28.89
N ILE A 79 23.67 -17.76 -30.16
CA ILE A 79 22.46 -18.48 -30.58
C ILE A 79 22.37 -19.89 -30.01
N TYR A 80 23.47 -20.65 -30.00
CA TYR A 80 23.45 -22.02 -29.46
C TYR A 80 22.98 -22.08 -28.01
N LEU A 81 23.18 -21.02 -27.21
CA LEU A 81 22.74 -20.99 -25.82
C LEU A 81 21.20 -20.81 -25.72
N PHE A 82 20.60 -20.05 -26.64
CA PHE A 82 19.14 -19.99 -26.75
C PHE A 82 18.55 -21.34 -27.17
N ASP A 83 19.15 -22.01 -28.17
CA ASP A 83 18.73 -23.33 -28.64
C ASP A 83 18.84 -24.39 -27.50
N MET A 84 19.92 -24.33 -26.73
CA MET A 84 20.09 -25.18 -25.55
C MET A 84 19.05 -24.89 -24.45
N ALA A 85 18.72 -23.61 -24.22
CA ALA A 85 17.68 -23.25 -23.27
C ALA A 85 16.32 -23.83 -23.69
N GLU A 86 15.95 -23.71 -24.95
CA GLU A 86 14.74 -24.32 -25.50
C GLU A 86 14.75 -25.85 -25.36
N LYS A 87 15.86 -26.49 -25.71
CA LYS A 87 16.06 -27.95 -25.59
C LYS A 87 15.79 -28.46 -24.18
N PHE A 88 16.22 -27.75 -23.15
CA PHE A 88 16.05 -28.14 -21.74
C PHE A 88 14.87 -27.44 -21.06
N ASN A 89 13.96 -26.81 -21.83
CA ASN A 89 12.78 -26.09 -21.32
C ASN A 89 13.14 -25.01 -20.28
N LEU A 90 14.26 -24.32 -20.51
CA LEU A 90 14.69 -23.16 -19.73
C LEU A 90 14.30 -21.89 -20.46
N SER A 91 14.04 -20.83 -19.70
CA SER A 91 13.82 -19.50 -20.23
C SER A 91 14.97 -18.57 -19.89
N LEU A 92 15.18 -17.51 -20.68
CA LEU A 92 16.32 -16.62 -20.51
C LEU A 92 15.91 -15.20 -20.14
N MET A 93 16.48 -14.66 -19.09
CA MET A 93 16.54 -13.24 -18.80
C MET A 93 17.86 -12.70 -19.34
N VAL A 94 17.76 -11.96 -20.45
CA VAL A 94 18.95 -11.51 -21.19
C VAL A 94 19.37 -10.13 -20.73
N GLY A 95 20.60 -10.00 -20.20
CA GLY A 95 21.20 -8.71 -19.87
C GLY A 95 21.70 -7.99 -21.10
N LEU A 96 21.36 -6.71 -21.25
CA LEU A 96 21.84 -5.85 -22.33
C LEU A 96 22.93 -4.93 -21.75
N PRO A 97 24.24 -5.23 -22.02
CA PRO A 97 25.36 -4.57 -21.35
C PRO A 97 25.65 -3.19 -21.93
N TRP A 98 25.97 -2.24 -21.08
CA TRP A 98 26.51 -0.93 -21.41
C TRP A 98 27.26 -0.32 -20.22
N GLU A 99 27.97 0.79 -20.43
CA GLU A 99 28.88 1.39 -19.44
C GLU A 99 28.11 2.22 -18.38
N GLN A 100 27.41 1.58 -17.45
CA GLN A 100 26.59 2.25 -16.43
C GLN A 100 27.39 2.79 -15.23
N HIS A 101 28.67 2.49 -15.12
CA HIS A 101 29.56 2.91 -14.02
C HIS A 101 30.41 4.14 -14.33
N ILE A 102 30.28 4.69 -15.53
CA ILE A 102 30.95 5.96 -15.94
C ILE A 102 29.91 7.08 -16.11
N THR A 103 30.36 8.32 -16.38
CA THR A 103 29.49 9.46 -16.63
C THR A 103 28.88 9.42 -18.03
N PHE A 104 27.90 8.53 -18.23
CA PHE A 104 27.34 8.18 -19.54
C PHE A 104 26.34 9.21 -20.11
N LEU A 105 25.81 10.16 -19.31
CA LEU A 105 24.90 11.20 -19.80
C LEU A 105 25.60 12.53 -20.11
N ASP A 106 26.92 12.64 -19.95
CA ASP A 106 27.65 13.88 -20.22
C ASP A 106 27.84 14.12 -21.73
N ASP A 107 27.81 13.05 -22.51
CA ASP A 107 28.02 13.08 -23.97
C ASP A 107 26.80 12.51 -24.70
N THR A 108 26.20 13.30 -25.59
CA THR A 108 25.02 12.91 -26.39
C THR A 108 25.33 11.75 -27.34
N SER A 109 26.53 11.76 -27.97
CA SER A 109 26.94 10.69 -28.90
C SER A 109 27.06 9.36 -28.17
N ARG A 110 27.54 9.35 -26.95
CA ARG A 110 27.60 8.14 -26.09
C ARG A 110 26.20 7.66 -25.74
N GLN A 111 25.25 8.57 -25.40
CA GLN A 111 23.87 8.16 -25.13
C GLN A 111 23.25 7.49 -26.35
N GLU A 112 23.44 8.05 -27.54
CA GLU A 112 22.94 7.49 -28.80
C GLU A 112 23.58 6.14 -29.11
N ALA A 113 24.91 6.00 -28.92
CA ALA A 113 25.62 4.75 -29.07
C ALA A 113 25.14 3.66 -28.11
N ILE A 114 24.81 3.98 -26.85
CA ILE A 114 24.24 3.03 -25.88
C ILE A 114 22.85 2.58 -26.37
N ILE A 115 22.00 3.51 -26.81
CA ILE A 115 20.64 3.20 -27.29
C ILE A 115 20.72 2.29 -28.53
N SER A 116 21.61 2.59 -29.49
CA SER A 116 21.83 1.76 -30.70
C SER A 116 22.25 0.35 -30.32
N ARG A 117 23.26 0.19 -29.44
CA ARG A 117 23.73 -1.13 -28.99
C ARG A 117 22.64 -1.94 -28.29
N VAL A 118 21.81 -1.28 -27.48
CA VAL A 118 20.68 -1.96 -26.81
C VAL A 118 19.65 -2.45 -27.86
N SER A 119 19.35 -1.64 -28.87
CA SER A 119 18.49 -2.06 -29.99
C SER A 119 19.11 -3.20 -30.80
N GLU A 120 20.38 -3.09 -31.19
CA GLU A 120 21.12 -4.10 -31.95
C GLU A 120 21.18 -5.43 -31.17
N ALA A 121 21.44 -5.37 -29.88
CA ALA A 121 21.43 -6.53 -29.00
C ALA A 121 20.06 -7.20 -28.92
N ALA A 122 18.98 -6.43 -28.84
CA ALA A 122 17.61 -6.97 -28.87
C ALA A 122 17.29 -7.61 -30.23
N ILE A 123 17.73 -7.00 -31.36
CA ILE A 123 17.57 -7.55 -32.70
C ILE A 123 18.32 -8.88 -32.83
N SER A 124 19.57 -8.96 -32.31
CA SER A 124 20.41 -10.18 -32.41
C SER A 124 19.80 -11.39 -31.73
N CYS A 125 18.94 -11.19 -30.71
CA CYS A 125 18.20 -12.26 -30.06
C CYS A 125 17.06 -12.85 -30.90
N ASN A 126 16.73 -12.23 -32.06
CA ASN A 126 15.80 -12.72 -33.09
C ASN A 126 14.46 -13.24 -32.56
N GLN A 127 13.92 -12.60 -31.50
CA GLN A 127 12.65 -12.99 -30.87
C GLN A 127 12.56 -14.48 -30.50
N HIS A 128 13.66 -15.08 -30.08
CA HIS A 128 13.75 -16.52 -29.76
C HIS A 128 12.74 -16.92 -28.68
N PRO A 129 12.07 -18.09 -28.79
CA PRO A 129 11.00 -18.51 -27.86
C PRO A 129 11.49 -18.77 -26.41
N ALA A 130 12.79 -19.00 -26.23
CA ALA A 130 13.39 -19.12 -24.90
C ALA A 130 13.50 -17.78 -24.15
N ILE A 131 13.28 -16.63 -24.78
CA ILE A 131 13.39 -15.33 -24.11
C ILE A 131 12.21 -15.11 -23.17
N LEU A 132 12.52 -14.95 -21.88
CA LEU A 132 11.57 -14.47 -20.89
C LEU A 132 11.46 -12.94 -20.94
N CYS A 133 12.58 -12.25 -20.85
CA CYS A 133 12.65 -10.80 -20.80
C CYS A 133 14.05 -10.26 -21.08
N PHE A 134 14.11 -8.94 -21.31
CA PHE A 134 15.36 -8.19 -21.40
C PHE A 134 15.59 -7.35 -20.15
N ALA A 135 16.82 -7.36 -19.61
CA ALA A 135 17.27 -6.47 -18.55
C ALA A 135 18.14 -5.36 -19.16
N VAL A 136 17.62 -4.15 -19.25
CA VAL A 136 18.32 -3.01 -19.90
C VAL A 136 19.36 -2.33 -19.02
N GLY A 137 19.71 -2.92 -17.90
CA GLY A 137 20.77 -2.46 -17.00
C GLY A 137 20.73 -3.18 -15.66
N ASN A 138 21.85 -3.10 -14.94
CA ASN A 138 22.04 -3.74 -13.65
C ASN A 138 22.76 -2.78 -12.69
N GLU A 139 22.11 -2.35 -11.61
CA GLU A 139 22.69 -1.60 -10.50
C GLU A 139 23.48 -0.34 -10.92
N ILE A 140 22.84 0.60 -11.60
CA ILE A 140 23.51 1.91 -11.84
C ILE A 140 23.99 2.46 -10.48
N PRO A 141 25.32 2.69 -10.33
CA PRO A 141 25.89 3.08 -9.04
C PRO A 141 25.22 4.31 -8.44
N ALA A 142 24.93 4.28 -7.15
CA ALA A 142 24.30 5.40 -6.44
C ALA A 142 25.03 6.75 -6.64
N PRO A 143 26.38 6.82 -6.70
CA PRO A 143 27.09 8.05 -7.07
C PRO A 143 26.72 8.57 -8.45
N MET A 144 26.47 7.70 -9.46
CA MET A 144 26.03 8.11 -10.79
C MET A 144 24.60 8.67 -10.76
N VAL A 145 23.70 8.02 -10.03
CA VAL A 145 22.32 8.51 -9.84
C VAL A 145 22.33 9.86 -9.13
N ARG A 146 23.19 10.03 -8.13
CA ARG A 146 23.38 11.32 -7.43
C ARG A 146 23.93 12.40 -8.33
N TRP A 147 24.91 12.09 -9.18
CA TRP A 147 25.55 13.04 -10.11
C TRP A 147 24.53 13.62 -11.10
N TYR A 148 23.73 12.75 -11.72
CA TYR A 148 22.77 13.18 -12.72
C TYR A 148 21.41 13.61 -12.14
N GLY A 149 21.04 13.10 -10.97
CA GLY A 149 19.72 13.19 -10.36
C GLY A 149 18.73 12.16 -10.93
N ALA A 150 17.87 11.64 -10.05
CA ALA A 150 16.94 10.55 -10.35
C ALA A 150 16.16 10.73 -11.67
N LYS A 151 15.61 11.93 -11.92
CA LYS A 151 14.80 12.19 -13.13
C LYS A 151 15.53 12.01 -14.45
N LYS A 152 16.84 12.35 -14.52
CA LYS A 152 17.61 12.15 -15.76
C LYS A 152 17.89 10.67 -15.98
N ILE A 153 18.20 9.93 -14.92
CA ILE A 153 18.39 8.48 -14.98
C ILE A 153 17.09 7.78 -15.38
N GLU A 154 15.96 8.13 -14.75
CA GLU A 154 14.64 7.60 -15.11
C GLU A 154 14.29 7.86 -16.58
N ALA A 155 14.57 9.08 -17.07
CA ALA A 155 14.32 9.45 -18.47
C ALA A 155 15.22 8.69 -19.44
N PHE A 156 16.49 8.44 -19.07
CA PHE A 156 17.40 7.64 -19.90
C PHE A 156 17.01 6.17 -19.94
N LEU A 157 16.70 5.58 -18.78
CA LEU A 157 16.20 4.21 -18.70
C LEU A 157 14.90 4.02 -19.49
N LYS A 158 14.04 5.06 -19.54
CA LYS A 158 12.85 5.04 -20.42
C LYS A 158 13.20 4.98 -21.89
N LYS A 159 14.26 5.69 -22.34
CA LYS A 159 14.73 5.58 -23.72
C LYS A 159 15.24 4.18 -24.05
N LEU A 160 15.94 3.51 -23.12
CA LEU A 160 16.40 2.14 -23.33
C LEU A 160 15.21 1.15 -23.38
N TYR A 161 14.22 1.35 -22.53
CA TYR A 161 12.96 0.60 -22.59
C TYR A 161 12.28 0.76 -23.94
N ASP A 162 12.12 2.00 -24.42
CA ASP A 162 11.49 2.30 -25.70
C ASP A 162 12.26 1.67 -26.85
N ALA A 163 13.60 1.72 -26.83
CA ALA A 163 14.45 1.13 -27.84
C ALA A 163 14.26 -0.39 -28.00
N VAL A 164 14.06 -1.12 -26.89
CA VAL A 164 13.72 -2.56 -26.96
C VAL A 164 12.29 -2.76 -27.48
N LYS A 165 11.33 -1.93 -26.99
CA LYS A 165 9.92 -2.03 -27.42
C LYS A 165 9.69 -1.66 -28.89
N GLU A 166 10.54 -0.83 -29.47
CA GLU A 166 10.53 -0.53 -30.92
C GLU A 166 10.97 -1.74 -31.76
N VAL A 167 11.88 -2.56 -31.23
CA VAL A 167 12.30 -3.82 -31.87
C VAL A 167 11.25 -4.92 -31.67
N ASP A 168 10.75 -5.05 -30.46
CA ASP A 168 9.77 -6.08 -30.08
C ASP A 168 8.82 -5.53 -29.01
N ASN A 169 7.64 -5.08 -29.45
CA ASN A 169 6.66 -4.44 -28.57
C ASN A 169 6.04 -5.40 -27.54
N GLU A 170 6.11 -6.71 -27.79
CA GLU A 170 5.58 -7.74 -26.89
C GLU A 170 6.62 -8.25 -25.89
N ALA A 171 7.92 -8.02 -26.11
CA ALA A 171 8.97 -8.45 -25.22
C ALA A 171 8.81 -7.82 -23.83
N LEU A 172 8.96 -8.61 -22.78
CA LEU A 172 9.04 -8.09 -21.42
C LEU A 172 10.40 -7.43 -21.18
N VAL A 173 10.39 -6.23 -20.59
CA VAL A 173 11.59 -5.43 -20.35
C VAL A 173 11.61 -4.97 -18.89
N THR A 174 12.76 -5.15 -18.24
CA THR A 174 12.99 -4.72 -16.87
C THR A 174 14.34 -4.03 -16.68
N TYR A 175 14.55 -3.46 -15.53
CA TYR A 175 15.83 -2.96 -15.02
C TYR A 175 16.10 -3.57 -13.65
N VAL A 176 17.28 -4.09 -13.44
CA VAL A 176 17.66 -4.66 -12.15
C VAL A 176 18.20 -3.57 -11.24
N ASN A 177 17.42 -3.26 -10.23
CA ASN A 177 17.71 -2.25 -9.23
C ASN A 177 18.36 -2.89 -7.98
N TYR A 178 18.73 -2.07 -7.00
CA TYR A 178 19.24 -2.53 -5.71
C TYR A 178 18.85 -1.55 -4.59
N PRO A 179 18.97 -1.91 -3.30
CA PRO A 179 18.39 -1.14 -2.21
C PRO A 179 18.80 0.34 -2.16
N THR A 180 20.04 0.66 -2.56
CA THR A 180 20.56 2.03 -2.48
C THR A 180 19.86 3.01 -3.42
N THR A 181 19.25 2.52 -4.50
CA THR A 181 18.55 3.32 -5.52
C THR A 181 17.05 2.97 -5.64
N GLU A 182 16.46 2.36 -4.60
CA GLU A 182 15.04 1.97 -4.55
C GLU A 182 14.06 3.12 -4.81
N TYR A 183 14.51 4.37 -4.63
CA TYR A 183 13.72 5.59 -4.85
C TYR A 183 13.49 5.97 -6.31
N LEU A 184 14.15 5.31 -7.27
CA LEU A 184 13.92 5.52 -8.70
C LEU A 184 12.48 5.12 -9.08
N LYS A 185 11.80 5.99 -9.84
CA LYS A 185 10.41 5.77 -10.27
C LYS A 185 10.39 5.11 -11.66
N LEU A 186 10.42 3.80 -11.67
CA LEU A 186 10.60 2.99 -12.85
C LEU A 186 9.31 2.27 -13.31
N SER A 187 8.13 2.86 -13.04
CA SER A 187 6.83 2.25 -13.31
C SER A 187 6.52 1.99 -14.80
N PHE A 188 7.36 2.44 -15.71
CA PHE A 188 7.22 2.18 -17.14
C PHE A 188 7.80 0.81 -17.57
N PHE A 189 8.65 0.18 -16.78
CA PHE A 189 9.07 -1.19 -17.02
C PHE A 189 7.91 -2.17 -16.81
N ASP A 190 7.99 -3.34 -17.42
CA ASP A 190 6.90 -4.31 -17.34
C ASP A 190 6.77 -4.92 -15.94
N PHE A 191 7.88 -5.16 -15.24
CA PHE A 191 7.93 -5.64 -13.86
C PHE A 191 9.17 -5.12 -13.12
N ASP A 192 9.21 -5.29 -11.80
CA ASP A 192 10.26 -4.75 -10.96
C ASP A 192 11.25 -5.85 -10.54
N CYS A 193 12.55 -5.56 -10.70
CA CYS A 193 13.65 -6.47 -10.34
C CYS A 193 14.60 -5.83 -9.33
N PHE A 194 15.05 -6.63 -8.35
CA PHE A 194 16.01 -6.20 -7.32
C PHE A 194 17.07 -7.25 -7.02
N ASN A 195 18.33 -6.82 -6.89
CA ASN A 195 19.37 -7.61 -6.25
C ASN A 195 19.32 -7.35 -4.74
N VAL A 196 19.23 -8.41 -3.92
CA VAL A 196 19.07 -8.28 -2.48
C VAL A 196 19.89 -9.32 -1.74
N TYR A 197 20.98 -8.89 -1.10
CA TYR A 197 21.84 -9.74 -0.29
C TYR A 197 21.64 -9.44 1.20
N LEU A 198 20.65 -10.09 1.81
CA LEU A 198 20.36 -9.97 3.24
C LEU A 198 20.50 -11.34 3.91
N GLU A 199 21.34 -11.38 4.95
CA GLU A 199 21.70 -12.61 5.67
C GLU A 199 20.80 -12.86 6.90
N SER A 200 19.75 -12.08 7.06
CA SER A 200 18.72 -12.22 8.10
C SER A 200 17.36 -12.40 7.48
N GLN A 201 16.69 -13.51 7.77
CA GLN A 201 15.36 -13.82 7.28
C GLN A 201 14.34 -12.71 7.62
N ALA A 202 14.36 -12.19 8.85
CA ALA A 202 13.48 -11.12 9.28
C ALA A 202 13.69 -9.83 8.49
N LYS A 203 14.96 -9.46 8.23
CA LYS A 203 15.29 -8.27 7.42
C LYS A 203 14.88 -8.45 5.96
N LEU A 204 15.10 -9.62 5.36
CA LEU A 204 14.67 -9.93 4.00
C LEU A 204 13.14 -9.87 3.87
N SER A 205 12.43 -10.51 4.79
CA SER A 205 10.97 -10.49 4.87
C SER A 205 10.41 -9.07 4.92
N ALA A 206 10.93 -8.24 5.83
CA ALA A 206 10.51 -6.84 5.97
C ALA A 206 10.83 -6.01 4.71
N TYR A 207 11.99 -6.25 4.09
CA TYR A 207 12.38 -5.52 2.89
C TYR A 207 11.53 -5.89 1.67
N ILE A 208 11.19 -7.16 1.49
CA ILE A 208 10.27 -7.60 0.42
C ILE A 208 8.89 -6.94 0.62
N SER A 209 8.36 -6.92 1.85
CA SER A 209 7.09 -6.25 2.15
C SER A 209 7.14 -4.76 1.80
N ARG A 210 8.26 -4.09 2.09
CA ARG A 210 8.50 -2.72 1.69
C ARG A 210 8.53 -2.54 0.17
N LEU A 211 9.25 -3.38 -0.57
CA LEU A 211 9.30 -3.32 -2.02
C LEU A 211 7.90 -3.50 -2.63
N HIS A 212 7.12 -4.44 -2.14
CA HIS A 212 5.74 -4.60 -2.57
C HIS A 212 4.88 -3.37 -2.31
N ASN A 213 5.08 -2.66 -1.18
CA ASN A 213 4.37 -1.42 -0.90
C ASN A 213 4.82 -0.27 -1.83
N LEU A 214 6.10 -0.20 -2.16
CA LEU A 214 6.63 0.82 -3.08
C LEU A 214 6.12 0.65 -4.51
N TYR A 215 6.06 -0.59 -5.00
CA TYR A 215 5.73 -0.90 -6.40
C TYR A 215 4.28 -1.35 -6.61
N GLY A 216 3.52 -1.55 -5.52
CA GLY A 216 2.08 -1.81 -5.57
C GLY A 216 1.72 -3.17 -6.19
N ASN A 217 0.86 -3.13 -7.21
CA ASN A 217 0.26 -4.33 -7.80
C ASN A 217 1.05 -4.90 -8.99
N ARG A 218 2.36 -4.67 -9.04
CA ARG A 218 3.24 -5.16 -10.11
C ARG A 218 3.98 -6.42 -9.67
N PRO A 219 4.42 -7.29 -10.60
CA PRO A 219 5.30 -8.40 -10.27
C PRO A 219 6.62 -7.89 -9.68
N LEU A 220 7.09 -8.55 -8.64
CA LEU A 220 8.40 -8.33 -8.04
C LEU A 220 9.23 -9.59 -8.18
N VAL A 221 10.46 -9.44 -8.70
CA VAL A 221 11.44 -10.50 -8.87
C VAL A 221 12.72 -10.12 -8.14
N LEU A 222 13.28 -11.03 -7.34
CA LEU A 222 14.62 -10.86 -6.81
C LEU A 222 15.63 -11.43 -7.82
N ALA A 223 16.32 -10.53 -8.51
CA ALA A 223 17.21 -10.91 -9.61
C ALA A 223 18.57 -11.47 -9.13
N GLU A 224 18.92 -11.27 -7.86
CA GLU A 224 20.04 -11.93 -7.18
C GLU A 224 19.73 -12.10 -5.71
N ILE A 225 19.86 -13.35 -5.23
CA ILE A 225 19.95 -13.74 -3.83
C ILE A 225 21.10 -14.74 -3.68
N GLY A 226 21.77 -14.78 -2.55
CA GLY A 226 22.89 -15.69 -2.39
C GLY A 226 23.67 -15.46 -1.11
N LEU A 227 24.62 -16.38 -0.86
CA LEU A 227 25.62 -16.27 0.18
C LEU A 227 26.94 -16.87 -0.32
N ASP A 228 28.04 -16.20 -0.04
CA ASP A 228 29.39 -16.67 -0.35
C ASP A 228 29.77 -17.83 0.58
N SER A 229 30.04 -19.00 0.00
CA SER A 229 30.43 -20.20 0.75
C SER A 229 31.89 -20.21 1.16
N MET A 230 32.78 -19.48 0.45
CA MET A 230 34.18 -19.37 0.83
C MET A 230 34.34 -18.75 2.23
N ARG A 231 33.56 -17.72 2.51
CA ARG A 231 33.61 -17.00 3.81
C ARG A 231 32.71 -17.63 4.87
N ASN A 232 31.61 -18.28 4.47
CA ASN A 232 30.57 -18.73 5.40
C ASN A 232 30.48 -20.27 5.53
N GLY A 233 31.13 -21.03 4.63
CA GLY A 233 30.98 -22.47 4.52
C GLY A 233 29.72 -22.88 3.71
N GLU A 234 29.77 -24.08 3.12
CA GLU A 234 28.71 -24.62 2.28
C GLU A 234 27.42 -24.92 3.07
N ASP A 235 27.54 -25.40 4.32
CA ASP A 235 26.39 -25.66 5.18
C ASP A 235 25.56 -24.39 5.40
N ARG A 236 26.26 -23.28 5.70
CA ARG A 236 25.61 -21.99 5.90
C ARG A 236 25.02 -21.44 4.62
N GLN A 237 25.69 -21.60 3.47
CA GLN A 237 25.16 -21.24 2.16
C GLN A 237 23.84 -21.99 1.89
N ALA A 238 23.83 -23.30 2.12
CA ALA A 238 22.64 -24.14 1.92
C ALA A 238 21.47 -23.74 2.84
N GLU A 239 21.75 -23.49 4.12
CA GLU A 239 20.75 -23.02 5.10
C GLU A 239 20.15 -21.67 4.68
N VAL A 240 21.00 -20.71 4.32
CA VAL A 240 20.57 -19.35 3.95
C VAL A 240 19.76 -19.37 2.67
N LEU A 241 20.20 -20.06 1.63
CA LEU A 241 19.45 -20.19 0.38
C LEU A 241 18.10 -20.83 0.58
N LYS A 242 17.97 -21.82 1.46
CA LYS A 242 16.69 -22.44 1.80
C LYS A 242 15.70 -21.40 2.29
N TRP A 243 15.98 -20.70 3.38
CA TRP A 243 15.03 -19.75 3.93
C TRP A 243 14.87 -18.49 3.06
N GLN A 244 15.88 -18.10 2.26
CA GLN A 244 15.73 -17.03 1.27
C GLN A 244 14.67 -17.40 0.24
N ILE A 245 14.74 -18.59 -0.37
CA ILE A 245 13.77 -19.08 -1.35
C ILE A 245 12.36 -19.14 -0.72
N GLU A 246 12.24 -19.79 0.43
CA GLU A 246 10.96 -19.91 1.15
C GLU A 246 10.36 -18.53 1.48
N THR A 247 11.19 -17.56 1.89
CA THR A 247 10.74 -16.20 2.20
C THR A 247 10.32 -15.44 0.94
N VAL A 248 11.10 -15.51 -0.14
CA VAL A 248 10.81 -14.81 -1.40
C VAL A 248 9.45 -15.21 -1.95
N PHE A 249 9.20 -16.52 -2.09
CA PHE A 249 7.94 -17.01 -2.62
C PHE A 249 6.79 -16.90 -1.60
N GLY A 250 7.07 -17.16 -0.33
CA GLY A 250 6.07 -17.01 0.75
C GLY A 250 5.61 -15.57 0.91
N LYS A 251 6.46 -14.57 0.65
CA LYS A 251 6.10 -13.14 0.60
C LYS A 251 5.49 -12.70 -0.74
N GLY A 252 5.35 -13.64 -1.68
CA GLY A 252 4.59 -13.43 -2.91
C GLY A 252 5.35 -12.75 -4.05
N CYS A 253 6.67 -12.88 -4.11
CA CYS A 253 7.42 -12.51 -5.30
C CYS A 253 7.04 -13.42 -6.49
N ALA A 254 7.12 -12.87 -7.70
CA ALA A 254 6.88 -13.63 -8.93
C ALA A 254 8.04 -14.55 -9.29
N GLY A 255 9.18 -14.39 -8.63
CA GLY A 255 10.33 -15.25 -8.83
C GLY A 255 11.62 -14.72 -8.22
N MET A 256 12.69 -15.50 -8.40
CA MET A 256 14.02 -15.12 -7.97
C MET A 256 15.09 -15.79 -8.83
N PHE A 257 16.33 -15.29 -8.71
CA PHE A 257 17.53 -15.92 -9.24
C PHE A 257 18.53 -16.11 -8.13
N VAL A 258 19.06 -17.34 -8.00
CA VAL A 258 20.20 -17.61 -7.14
C VAL A 258 21.46 -17.11 -7.84
N PHE A 259 22.26 -16.33 -7.17
CA PHE A 259 23.59 -15.94 -7.58
C PHE A 259 24.58 -16.86 -6.88
N ALA A 260 25.22 -17.81 -7.59
CA ALA A 260 25.23 -18.03 -9.03
C ALA A 260 25.17 -19.55 -9.34
N TRP A 261 25.23 -19.96 -10.64
CA TRP A 261 25.31 -21.39 -11.00
C TRP A 261 26.64 -21.99 -10.58
N THR A 262 27.74 -21.34 -10.99
CA THR A 262 29.12 -21.82 -10.74
C THR A 262 29.92 -20.76 -9.98
N ASP A 263 31.00 -21.19 -9.33
CA ASP A 263 31.96 -20.30 -8.66
C ASP A 263 32.83 -19.50 -9.64
N GLU A 264 32.74 -19.76 -10.96
CA GLU A 264 33.44 -18.97 -11.98
C GLU A 264 32.77 -17.58 -12.11
N TRP A 265 33.63 -16.56 -12.05
CA TRP A 265 33.19 -15.18 -12.26
C TRP A 265 34.28 -14.33 -12.85
N TRP A 266 34.08 -13.83 -14.06
CA TRP A 266 35.03 -12.98 -14.77
C TRP A 266 34.63 -11.52 -14.73
N ARG A 267 35.49 -10.64 -14.22
CA ARG A 267 35.23 -9.22 -14.18
C ARG A 267 36.53 -8.41 -14.29
N GLY A 268 36.47 -7.30 -15.07
CA GLY A 268 37.60 -6.37 -15.16
C GLY A 268 38.87 -6.96 -15.80
N GLY A 269 38.76 -8.03 -16.56
CA GLY A 269 39.89 -8.66 -17.26
C GLY A 269 40.54 -9.82 -16.51
N PHE A 270 40.01 -10.24 -15.36
CA PHE A 270 40.51 -11.36 -14.56
C PHE A 270 39.42 -12.14 -13.88
N GLU A 271 39.68 -13.35 -13.51
CA GLU A 271 38.78 -14.19 -12.72
C GLU A 271 38.78 -13.74 -11.27
N ILE A 272 37.57 -13.71 -10.68
CA ILE A 272 37.39 -13.43 -9.27
C ILE A 272 37.52 -14.74 -8.49
N GLU A 273 38.56 -14.87 -7.67
CA GLU A 273 38.84 -16.07 -6.90
C GLU A 273 38.60 -15.93 -5.39
N ASP A 274 38.19 -14.73 -4.94
CA ASP A 274 38.05 -14.41 -3.52
C ASP A 274 36.61 -14.54 -2.98
N TRP A 275 35.73 -15.19 -3.79
CA TRP A 275 34.34 -15.53 -3.42
C TRP A 275 33.84 -16.77 -4.14
N ASP A 276 32.92 -17.53 -3.53
CA ASP A 276 32.29 -18.74 -4.07
C ASP A 276 30.78 -18.76 -3.84
N PHE A 277 30.01 -18.15 -4.75
CA PHE A 277 28.54 -18.10 -4.67
C PHE A 277 27.84 -19.25 -5.40
N GLY A 278 28.58 -20.06 -6.17
CA GLY A 278 28.02 -21.09 -7.03
C GLY A 278 27.23 -22.16 -6.28
N LEU A 279 26.24 -22.72 -6.97
CA LEU A 279 25.56 -23.95 -6.60
C LEU A 279 26.40 -25.17 -6.94
N VAL A 280 27.33 -25.00 -7.91
CA VAL A 280 28.37 -25.96 -8.27
C VAL A 280 29.73 -25.28 -8.23
N THR A 281 30.76 -26.06 -8.03
CA THR A 281 32.15 -25.59 -8.07
C THR A 281 32.57 -25.18 -9.49
N ARG A 282 33.78 -24.60 -9.66
CA ARG A 282 34.40 -24.31 -10.98
C ARG A 282 34.46 -25.56 -11.87
N ASP A 283 34.65 -26.74 -11.28
CA ASP A 283 34.68 -28.04 -11.98
C ASP A 283 33.28 -28.70 -12.13
N ARG A 284 32.20 -27.94 -11.89
CA ARG A 284 30.81 -28.39 -11.98
C ARG A 284 30.46 -29.53 -11.00
N GLN A 285 31.17 -29.63 -9.86
CA GLN A 285 30.77 -30.53 -8.78
C GLN A 285 29.66 -29.89 -7.97
N PRO A 286 28.54 -30.60 -7.71
CA PRO A 286 27.44 -30.07 -6.88
C PRO A 286 27.92 -29.76 -5.46
N LYS A 287 27.58 -28.56 -4.96
CA LYS A 287 27.76 -28.13 -3.56
C LYS A 287 26.55 -28.54 -2.73
N LEU A 288 26.64 -28.52 -1.40
CA LEU A 288 25.58 -28.85 -0.47
C LEU A 288 24.30 -27.98 -0.71
N ALA A 289 24.45 -26.80 -1.26
CA ALA A 289 23.34 -25.90 -1.58
C ALA A 289 22.45 -26.40 -2.72
N LEU A 290 22.98 -27.10 -3.74
CA LEU A 290 22.22 -27.51 -4.93
C LEU A 290 21.00 -28.41 -4.60
N PRO A 291 21.12 -29.52 -3.88
CA PRO A 291 19.97 -30.37 -3.53
C PRO A 291 18.97 -29.66 -2.61
N VAL A 292 19.43 -28.73 -1.75
CA VAL A 292 18.56 -27.92 -0.88
C VAL A 292 17.74 -26.92 -1.70
N VAL A 293 18.35 -26.23 -2.65
CA VAL A 293 17.68 -25.35 -3.60
C VAL A 293 16.67 -26.13 -4.43
N SER A 294 17.05 -27.27 -5.01
CA SER A 294 16.17 -28.14 -5.80
C SER A 294 14.92 -28.54 -4.99
N ASN A 295 15.11 -29.01 -3.76
CA ASN A 295 14.00 -29.38 -2.89
C ASN A 295 13.07 -28.22 -2.55
N SER A 296 13.62 -27.02 -2.32
CA SER A 296 12.84 -25.80 -2.03
C SER A 296 12.02 -25.36 -3.25
N LEU A 297 12.62 -25.40 -4.46
CA LEU A 297 11.95 -25.02 -5.71
C LEU A 297 10.78 -25.95 -6.10
N ASN A 298 10.84 -27.21 -5.70
CA ASN A 298 9.80 -28.21 -6.00
C ASN A 298 8.56 -28.07 -5.08
N LYS A 299 8.61 -27.26 -4.01
CA LYS A 299 7.56 -27.12 -3.02
C LYS A 299 6.83 -25.78 -3.05
N LEU A 300 6.97 -25.05 -4.14
CA LEU A 300 6.36 -23.72 -4.30
C LEU A 300 4.85 -23.80 -4.59
N PRO A 301 4.07 -22.74 -4.31
CA PRO A 301 4.50 -21.41 -3.80
C PRO A 301 4.72 -21.36 -2.29
N VAL A 302 4.17 -22.28 -1.52
CA VAL A 302 4.26 -22.29 -0.06
C VAL A 302 4.40 -23.73 0.42
N ASN A 303 5.46 -24.00 1.19
CA ASN A 303 5.74 -25.32 1.74
C ASN A 303 5.41 -25.36 3.24
N GLU A 304 4.13 -25.60 3.57
CA GLU A 304 3.68 -25.65 4.94
C GLU A 304 3.07 -27.02 5.26
N SER A 305 3.49 -27.62 6.39
CA SER A 305 3.03 -28.94 6.83
C SER A 305 1.68 -28.89 7.55
N HIS A 306 1.28 -27.73 8.09
CA HIS A 306 0.07 -27.54 8.88
C HIS A 306 -0.79 -26.43 8.31
N LEU A 307 -1.55 -26.74 7.28
CA LEU A 307 -2.44 -25.79 6.62
C LEU A 307 -3.73 -25.57 7.43
N PRO A 308 -4.16 -24.30 7.69
CA PRO A 308 -5.41 -24.00 8.35
C PRO A 308 -6.63 -24.33 7.46
N PHE A 309 -7.75 -24.71 8.06
CA PHE A 309 -9.01 -24.88 7.33
C PHE A 309 -9.72 -23.53 7.14
N PHE A 310 -9.99 -23.16 5.89
CA PHE A 310 -10.69 -21.94 5.53
C PHE A 310 -12.18 -22.15 5.25
N SER A 311 -13.04 -21.23 5.72
CA SER A 311 -14.38 -21.07 5.17
C SER A 311 -14.41 -19.82 4.31
N VAL A 312 -14.54 -19.99 3.00
CA VAL A 312 -14.73 -18.88 2.05
C VAL A 312 -16.20 -18.49 2.05
N ILE A 313 -16.50 -17.23 2.35
CA ILE A 313 -17.86 -16.72 2.48
C ILE A 313 -18.10 -15.69 1.38
N VAL A 314 -19.08 -15.99 0.53
CA VAL A 314 -19.55 -15.10 -0.55
C VAL A 314 -20.94 -14.60 -0.18
N CYS A 315 -21.12 -13.28 -0.07
CA CYS A 315 -22.43 -12.68 0.16
C CYS A 315 -22.95 -12.05 -1.13
N THR A 316 -24.17 -12.37 -1.54
CA THR A 316 -24.74 -11.90 -2.79
C THR A 316 -26.15 -11.33 -2.60
N TYR A 317 -26.42 -10.23 -3.32
CA TYR A 317 -27.75 -9.64 -3.48
C TYR A 317 -27.93 -9.09 -4.89
N ASN A 318 -28.72 -9.79 -5.71
CA ASN A 318 -28.92 -9.48 -7.14
C ASN A 318 -27.61 -9.45 -7.91
N GLY A 319 -26.75 -10.45 -7.69
CA GLY A 319 -25.41 -10.59 -8.27
C GLY A 319 -25.32 -11.53 -9.47
N ALA A 320 -26.42 -11.87 -10.14
CA ALA A 320 -26.45 -12.84 -11.26
C ALA A 320 -25.49 -12.49 -12.41
N ALA A 321 -25.15 -11.21 -12.57
CA ALA A 321 -24.23 -10.76 -13.63
C ALA A 321 -22.76 -11.13 -13.39
N THR A 322 -22.33 -11.31 -12.15
CA THR A 322 -20.89 -11.46 -11.78
C THR A 322 -20.61 -12.74 -10.98
N ILE A 323 -21.61 -13.32 -10.34
CA ILE A 323 -21.44 -14.48 -9.46
C ILE A 323 -20.77 -15.67 -10.16
N ARG A 324 -20.99 -15.84 -11.49
CA ARG A 324 -20.40 -16.94 -12.25
C ARG A 324 -18.87 -16.84 -12.28
N ASP A 325 -18.33 -15.65 -12.49
CA ASP A 325 -16.87 -15.40 -12.47
C ASP A 325 -16.28 -15.68 -11.08
N CYS A 326 -16.99 -15.30 -10.03
CA CYS A 326 -16.64 -15.63 -8.65
C CYS A 326 -16.58 -17.15 -8.43
N MET A 327 -17.61 -17.90 -8.83
CA MET A 327 -17.66 -19.35 -8.67
C MET A 327 -16.59 -20.08 -9.49
N GLU A 328 -16.35 -19.67 -10.74
CA GLU A 328 -15.27 -20.24 -11.54
C GLU A 328 -13.88 -19.93 -10.95
N GLY A 329 -13.67 -18.74 -10.39
CA GLY A 329 -12.45 -18.41 -9.67
C GLY A 329 -12.24 -19.28 -8.44
N LEU A 330 -13.28 -19.48 -7.63
CA LEU A 330 -13.24 -20.36 -6.45
C LEU A 330 -12.98 -21.83 -6.80
N LYS A 331 -13.50 -22.30 -7.93
CA LYS A 331 -13.25 -23.65 -8.46
C LYS A 331 -11.78 -23.87 -8.84
N ARG A 332 -11.08 -22.82 -9.27
CA ARG A 332 -9.65 -22.89 -9.65
C ARG A 332 -8.68 -22.83 -8.46
N LEU A 333 -9.18 -22.58 -7.23
CA LEU A 333 -8.32 -22.53 -6.05
C LEU A 333 -7.52 -23.80 -5.85
N GLN A 334 -6.22 -23.66 -5.73
CA GLN A 334 -5.27 -24.75 -5.47
C GLN A 334 -4.94 -24.81 -3.97
N TYR A 335 -5.94 -25.11 -3.16
CA TYR A 335 -5.78 -25.26 -1.71
C TYR A 335 -6.56 -26.45 -1.20
N PRO A 336 -5.98 -27.34 -0.35
CA PRO A 336 -6.62 -28.64 -0.02
C PRO A 336 -7.69 -28.55 1.05
N LEU A 337 -7.67 -27.53 1.93
CA LEU A 337 -8.48 -27.48 3.16
C LEU A 337 -9.38 -26.25 3.20
N PHE A 338 -10.47 -26.26 2.43
CA PHE A 338 -11.46 -25.18 2.46
C PHE A 338 -12.89 -25.65 2.15
N GLU A 339 -13.85 -24.86 2.54
CA GLU A 339 -15.26 -24.91 2.11
C GLU A 339 -15.70 -23.58 1.54
N VAL A 340 -16.72 -23.58 0.68
CA VAL A 340 -17.34 -22.35 0.15
C VAL A 340 -18.77 -22.28 0.61
N ILE A 341 -19.16 -21.14 1.20
CA ILE A 341 -20.52 -20.84 1.67
C ILE A 341 -21.00 -19.57 0.97
N VAL A 342 -22.07 -19.71 0.18
CA VAL A 342 -22.72 -18.59 -0.49
C VAL A 342 -23.97 -18.19 0.29
N ILE A 343 -24.04 -16.92 0.71
CA ILE A 343 -25.20 -16.36 1.40
C ILE A 343 -25.97 -15.48 0.42
N ASN A 344 -27.15 -15.97 0.00
CA ASN A 344 -28.08 -15.21 -0.80
C ASN A 344 -29.01 -14.37 0.10
N ASP A 345 -28.76 -13.06 0.18
CA ASP A 345 -29.47 -12.11 1.04
C ASP A 345 -30.80 -11.64 0.41
N GLY A 346 -31.63 -12.60 0.00
CA GLY A 346 -32.96 -12.35 -0.53
C GLY A 346 -32.96 -11.74 -1.94
N SER A 347 -32.10 -12.22 -2.83
CA SER A 347 -32.07 -11.81 -4.24
C SER A 347 -33.38 -12.14 -4.96
N THR A 348 -33.72 -11.32 -5.94
CA THR A 348 -34.88 -11.46 -6.82
C THR A 348 -34.50 -11.86 -8.24
N ASP A 349 -33.22 -11.96 -8.54
CA ASP A 349 -32.65 -12.41 -9.81
C ASP A 349 -32.29 -13.91 -9.79
N GLN A 350 -31.65 -14.40 -10.85
CA GLN A 350 -31.30 -15.82 -11.04
C GLN A 350 -30.03 -16.27 -10.29
N VAL A 351 -29.47 -15.46 -9.37
CA VAL A 351 -28.22 -15.78 -8.68
C VAL A 351 -28.26 -17.12 -7.96
N ALA A 352 -29.37 -17.45 -7.30
CA ALA A 352 -29.53 -18.71 -6.58
C ALA A 352 -29.47 -19.95 -7.49
N ASP A 353 -29.99 -19.84 -8.69
CA ASP A 353 -29.98 -20.94 -9.68
C ASP A 353 -28.60 -21.13 -10.27
N ILE A 354 -27.88 -20.03 -10.56
CA ILE A 354 -26.48 -20.08 -11.00
C ILE A 354 -25.60 -20.77 -9.95
N VAL A 355 -25.73 -20.40 -8.69
CA VAL A 355 -24.90 -20.97 -7.59
C VAL A 355 -25.16 -22.48 -7.41
N LYS A 356 -26.36 -22.99 -7.67
CA LYS A 356 -26.68 -24.42 -7.59
C LYS A 356 -25.92 -25.27 -8.64
N GLU A 357 -25.38 -24.66 -9.68
CA GLU A 357 -24.54 -25.35 -10.67
C GLU A 357 -23.16 -25.76 -10.10
N TYR A 358 -22.81 -25.26 -8.93
CA TYR A 358 -21.48 -25.44 -8.32
C TYR A 358 -21.59 -26.26 -7.02
N PRO A 359 -20.53 -27.02 -6.66
CA PRO A 359 -20.50 -27.83 -5.44
C PRO A 359 -20.22 -26.99 -4.18
N VAL A 360 -21.06 -25.99 -3.93
CA VAL A 360 -20.94 -25.05 -2.81
C VAL A 360 -22.18 -25.07 -1.93
N ARG A 361 -22.04 -24.62 -0.69
CA ARG A 361 -23.16 -24.55 0.25
C ARG A 361 -23.92 -23.24 0.09
N LEU A 362 -25.11 -23.26 -0.48
CA LEU A 362 -25.99 -22.11 -0.61
C LEU A 362 -26.92 -21.99 0.61
N ILE A 363 -26.98 -20.79 1.20
CA ILE A 363 -27.90 -20.43 2.29
C ILE A 363 -28.72 -19.21 1.83
N ASN A 364 -30.06 -19.39 1.75
CA ASN A 364 -30.97 -18.32 1.41
C ASN A 364 -31.50 -17.64 2.68
N THR A 365 -31.47 -16.31 2.73
CA THR A 365 -31.98 -15.48 3.82
C THR A 365 -32.92 -14.41 3.27
N LYS A 366 -33.66 -13.74 4.19
CA LYS A 366 -34.35 -12.50 3.83
C LYS A 366 -33.34 -11.37 3.73
N ASN A 367 -33.61 -10.37 2.88
CA ASN A 367 -32.69 -9.22 2.75
C ASN A 367 -32.58 -8.43 4.06
N ASN A 368 -31.50 -8.71 4.79
CA ASN A 368 -31.14 -8.02 6.04
C ASN A 368 -29.90 -7.14 5.88
N GLY A 369 -29.26 -7.14 4.69
CA GLY A 369 -28.08 -6.37 4.35
C GLY A 369 -26.75 -7.12 4.56
N LEU A 370 -25.69 -6.58 3.96
CA LEU A 370 -24.38 -7.21 3.83
C LEU A 370 -23.80 -7.72 5.17
N SER A 371 -23.81 -6.88 6.21
CA SER A 371 -23.28 -7.26 7.54
C SER A 371 -23.99 -8.48 8.12
N SER A 372 -25.32 -8.53 7.97
CA SER A 372 -26.13 -9.69 8.45
C SER A 372 -25.83 -10.95 7.63
N ALA A 373 -25.64 -10.82 6.33
CA ALA A 373 -25.24 -11.93 5.46
C ALA A 373 -23.85 -12.45 5.84
N ARG A 374 -22.88 -11.58 6.08
CA ARG A 374 -21.52 -11.93 6.55
C ARG A 374 -21.57 -12.66 7.90
N ASN A 375 -22.40 -12.21 8.84
CA ASN A 375 -22.59 -12.88 10.13
C ASN A 375 -23.28 -14.25 9.97
N THR A 376 -24.22 -14.39 9.04
CA THR A 376 -24.82 -15.69 8.72
C THR A 376 -23.77 -16.65 8.20
N GLY A 377 -22.85 -16.19 7.34
CA GLY A 377 -21.70 -16.95 6.87
C GLY A 377 -20.79 -17.38 8.03
N MET A 378 -20.41 -16.44 8.92
CA MET A 378 -19.58 -16.70 10.11
C MET A 378 -20.18 -17.82 10.99
N ASN A 379 -21.48 -17.74 11.27
CA ASN A 379 -22.15 -18.69 12.15
C ASN A 379 -22.24 -20.10 11.56
N ASN A 380 -22.28 -20.21 10.23
CA ASN A 380 -22.38 -21.49 9.51
C ASN A 380 -21.02 -22.05 9.07
N ALA A 381 -19.93 -21.32 9.23
CA ALA A 381 -18.58 -21.68 8.84
C ALA A 381 -17.99 -22.75 9.77
N LYS A 382 -17.25 -23.71 9.21
CA LYS A 382 -16.49 -24.74 9.94
C LYS A 382 -15.02 -24.37 10.12
N GLY A 383 -14.49 -23.53 9.23
CA GLY A 383 -13.09 -23.12 9.22
C GLY A 383 -12.71 -22.27 10.43
N SER A 384 -11.46 -22.43 10.88
CA SER A 384 -10.86 -21.58 11.91
C SER A 384 -10.57 -20.18 11.39
N ILE A 385 -10.42 -20.03 10.06
CA ILE A 385 -10.23 -18.75 9.37
C ILE A 385 -11.39 -18.56 8.40
N LEU A 386 -12.00 -17.38 8.46
CA LEU A 386 -13.06 -16.94 7.57
C LEU A 386 -12.45 -16.04 6.50
N ALA A 387 -12.68 -16.33 5.23
CA ALA A 387 -12.22 -15.52 4.12
C ALA A 387 -13.42 -14.96 3.34
N TYR A 388 -13.64 -13.65 3.42
CA TYR A 388 -14.74 -12.95 2.76
C TYR A 388 -14.30 -12.45 1.39
N ILE A 389 -15.14 -12.71 0.39
CA ILE A 389 -14.98 -12.22 -0.98
C ILE A 389 -16.36 -11.78 -1.50
N ASP A 390 -16.41 -10.69 -2.27
CA ASP A 390 -17.66 -10.18 -2.84
C ASP A 390 -18.07 -10.98 -4.08
N ASP A 391 -19.35 -10.98 -4.45
CA ASP A 391 -19.91 -11.70 -5.59
C ASP A 391 -19.52 -11.12 -6.96
N ASP A 392 -18.92 -9.92 -6.97
CA ASP A 392 -18.31 -9.27 -8.13
C ASP A 392 -16.76 -9.35 -8.09
N ALA A 393 -16.24 -10.37 -7.40
CA ALA A 393 -14.81 -10.62 -7.28
C ALA A 393 -14.49 -12.10 -7.37
N TYR A 394 -13.30 -12.45 -7.87
CA TYR A 394 -12.81 -13.83 -7.89
C TYR A 394 -11.35 -13.90 -7.42
N PRO A 395 -10.97 -14.98 -6.69
CA PRO A 395 -9.63 -15.09 -6.14
C PRO A 395 -8.62 -15.53 -7.20
N GLU A 396 -7.37 -15.20 -6.97
CA GLU A 396 -6.23 -15.81 -7.65
C GLU A 396 -6.03 -17.24 -7.14
N GLU A 397 -5.53 -18.16 -7.98
CA GLU A 397 -5.49 -19.61 -7.70
C GLU A 397 -4.73 -20.00 -6.41
N HIS A 398 -3.73 -19.21 -5.97
CA HIS A 398 -2.98 -19.44 -4.74
C HIS A 398 -3.37 -18.48 -3.58
N TRP A 399 -4.49 -17.79 -3.70
CA TRP A 399 -4.96 -16.83 -2.70
C TRP A 399 -4.94 -17.37 -1.26
N LEU A 400 -5.50 -18.57 -1.06
CA LEU A 400 -5.55 -19.20 0.26
C LEU A 400 -4.17 -19.68 0.75
N HIS A 401 -3.24 -20.05 -0.14
CA HIS A 401 -1.87 -20.38 0.24
C HIS A 401 -1.14 -19.18 0.83
N TYR A 402 -1.27 -18.01 0.22
CA TYR A 402 -0.66 -16.77 0.72
C TYR A 402 -1.29 -16.30 2.03
N LEU A 403 -2.61 -16.43 2.18
CA LEU A 403 -3.26 -16.18 3.46
C LEU A 403 -2.80 -17.16 4.54
N ALA A 404 -2.71 -18.45 4.22
CA ALA A 404 -2.22 -19.47 5.13
C ALA A 404 -0.79 -19.17 5.60
N TYR A 405 0.12 -18.91 4.66
CA TYR A 405 1.51 -18.50 4.98
C TYR A 405 1.53 -17.33 5.95
N ALA A 406 0.76 -16.29 5.66
CA ALA A 406 0.71 -15.11 6.50
C ALA A 406 0.17 -15.39 7.91
N TYR A 407 -0.86 -16.23 8.06
CA TYR A 407 -1.39 -16.62 9.38
C TYR A 407 -0.44 -17.50 10.17
N ILE A 408 0.30 -18.39 9.51
CA ILE A 408 1.27 -19.29 10.14
C ILE A 408 2.47 -18.49 10.67
N HIS A 409 2.97 -17.52 9.87
CA HIS A 409 4.16 -16.72 10.20
C HIS A 409 3.86 -15.42 10.93
N SER A 410 2.63 -15.22 11.42
CA SER A 410 2.26 -14.02 12.17
C SER A 410 1.24 -14.29 13.27
N ARG A 411 1.07 -13.31 14.17
CA ARG A 411 0.03 -13.34 15.21
C ARG A 411 -1.18 -12.47 14.89
N HIS A 412 -1.36 -12.07 13.61
CA HIS A 412 -2.49 -11.21 13.22
C HIS A 412 -3.84 -11.90 13.48
N GLY A 413 -4.82 -11.11 13.92
CA GLY A 413 -6.20 -11.56 14.09
C GLY A 413 -7.00 -11.56 12.80
N ALA A 414 -6.64 -10.67 11.88
CA ALA A 414 -7.23 -10.57 10.55
C ALA A 414 -6.14 -10.32 9.51
N MET A 415 -6.47 -10.58 8.25
CA MET A 415 -5.53 -10.50 7.12
C MET A 415 -6.28 -10.11 5.86
N GLY A 416 -5.58 -9.49 4.91
CA GLY A 416 -6.09 -9.28 3.56
C GLY A 416 -4.99 -9.07 2.56
N GLY A 417 -5.38 -8.83 1.32
CA GLY A 417 -4.47 -8.61 0.21
C GLY A 417 -5.07 -7.67 -0.83
N PRO A 418 -4.36 -7.41 -1.92
CA PRO A 418 -4.81 -6.48 -2.95
C PRO A 418 -6.08 -6.94 -3.65
N ASN A 419 -6.86 -5.97 -4.13
CA ASN A 419 -7.96 -6.17 -5.04
C ASN A 419 -7.69 -5.37 -6.32
N ILE A 420 -7.45 -6.04 -7.41
CA ILE A 420 -7.12 -5.42 -8.69
C ILE A 420 -8.20 -5.71 -9.74
N ILE A 421 -8.27 -4.85 -10.75
CA ILE A 421 -9.25 -5.00 -11.81
C ILE A 421 -8.87 -6.19 -12.70
N PRO A 422 -9.86 -7.01 -13.13
CA PRO A 422 -9.64 -8.04 -14.14
C PRO A 422 -9.11 -7.45 -15.46
N PRO A 423 -8.18 -8.13 -16.16
CA PRO A 423 -7.64 -7.63 -17.43
C PRO A 423 -8.70 -7.47 -18.54
N GLU A 424 -9.76 -8.27 -18.47
CA GLU A 424 -10.89 -8.27 -19.41
C GLU A 424 -11.89 -7.14 -19.22
N ASP A 425 -11.83 -6.43 -18.10
CA ASP A 425 -12.71 -5.29 -17.84
C ASP A 425 -12.42 -4.13 -18.81
N GLY A 426 -13.48 -3.52 -19.30
CA GLY A 426 -13.39 -2.47 -20.33
C GLY A 426 -12.90 -1.11 -19.83
N LEU A 427 -12.72 -0.18 -20.75
CA LEU A 427 -12.18 1.17 -20.55
C LEU A 427 -12.84 1.94 -19.38
N LEU A 428 -14.17 1.84 -19.25
CA LEU A 428 -14.89 2.57 -18.20
C LEU A 428 -14.62 1.99 -16.80
N ALA A 429 -14.61 0.65 -16.68
CA ALA A 429 -14.29 -0.04 -15.44
C ALA A 429 -12.83 0.26 -15.03
N GLN A 430 -11.90 0.26 -15.98
CA GLN A 430 -10.52 0.68 -15.76
C GLN A 430 -10.43 2.14 -15.29
N SER A 431 -11.18 3.05 -15.92
CA SER A 431 -11.23 4.44 -15.51
C SER A 431 -11.77 4.59 -14.06
N VAL A 432 -12.74 3.75 -13.67
CA VAL A 432 -13.28 3.71 -12.30
C VAL A 432 -12.26 3.14 -11.32
N ALA A 433 -11.44 2.16 -11.73
CA ALA A 433 -10.36 1.62 -10.90
C ALA A 433 -9.30 2.69 -10.56
N ASP A 434 -8.95 3.53 -11.54
CA ASP A 434 -7.95 4.59 -11.40
C ASP A 434 -8.52 5.90 -10.82
N ALA A 435 -9.86 5.99 -10.70
CA ALA A 435 -10.55 7.12 -10.10
C ALA A 435 -10.54 7.08 -8.56
N PRO A 436 -10.74 8.24 -7.89
CA PRO A 436 -10.82 8.27 -6.43
C PRO A 436 -12.06 7.54 -5.91
N GLY A 437 -11.95 6.96 -4.70
CA GLY A 437 -13.07 6.37 -3.98
C GLY A 437 -13.32 4.88 -4.26
N GLY A 438 -12.35 4.18 -4.82
CA GLY A 438 -12.34 2.71 -4.84
C GLY A 438 -12.08 2.08 -3.47
N PRO A 439 -12.19 0.75 -3.34
CA PRO A 439 -11.81 0.01 -2.15
C PRO A 439 -10.28 0.03 -2.01
N VAL A 440 -9.78 0.76 -1.01
CA VAL A 440 -8.34 0.97 -0.79
C VAL A 440 -7.89 0.33 0.52
N HIS A 441 -6.67 -0.18 0.51
CA HIS A 441 -5.98 -0.70 1.69
C HIS A 441 -5.21 0.43 2.37
N VAL A 442 -5.34 0.55 3.67
CA VAL A 442 -4.61 1.53 4.47
C VAL A 442 -3.67 0.80 5.39
N LEU A 443 -2.36 1.04 5.23
CA LEU A 443 -1.32 0.38 5.99
C LEU A 443 -0.72 1.30 7.05
N LEU A 444 -0.53 0.79 8.25
CA LEU A 444 0.22 1.44 9.35
C LEU A 444 1.72 1.23 9.19
N THR A 445 2.12 0.05 8.73
CA THR A 445 3.49 -0.33 8.34
C THR A 445 3.45 -1.06 7.01
N ASP A 446 4.59 -1.53 6.51
CA ASP A 446 4.61 -2.30 5.26
C ASP A 446 3.91 -3.68 5.38
N GLU A 447 3.59 -4.13 6.60
CA GLU A 447 2.95 -5.43 6.87
C GLU A 447 1.64 -5.34 7.67
N ILE A 448 1.42 -4.25 8.39
CA ILE A 448 0.26 -4.05 9.26
C ILE A 448 -0.69 -3.05 8.63
N ALA A 449 -1.95 -3.44 8.51
CA ALA A 449 -3.01 -2.61 7.97
C ALA A 449 -3.83 -1.94 9.08
N GLU A 450 -4.30 -0.72 8.81
CA GLU A 450 -5.38 -0.06 9.54
C GLU A 450 -6.74 -0.49 9.00
N HIS A 451 -6.83 -0.72 7.68
CA HIS A 451 -8.06 -1.10 7.01
C HIS A 451 -7.79 -2.01 5.82
N ILE A 452 -8.59 -3.04 5.70
CA ILE A 452 -8.68 -3.94 4.55
C ILE A 452 -10.12 -3.92 4.04
N PRO A 453 -10.36 -3.70 2.74
CA PRO A 453 -11.69 -3.76 2.13
C PRO A 453 -12.32 -5.14 2.21
N GLY A 454 -13.63 -5.18 2.41
CA GLY A 454 -14.40 -6.41 2.60
C GLY A 454 -14.41 -7.39 1.44
N CYS A 455 -14.03 -6.94 0.23
CA CYS A 455 -13.91 -7.80 -0.96
C CYS A 455 -12.70 -8.74 -0.93
N ASN A 456 -11.74 -8.53 -0.02
CA ASN A 456 -10.59 -9.41 0.21
C ASN A 456 -10.16 -9.33 1.69
N PHE A 457 -11.05 -9.76 2.57
CA PHE A 457 -10.87 -9.68 4.00
C PHE A 457 -10.96 -11.07 4.62
N SER A 458 -9.93 -11.47 5.37
CA SER A 458 -9.95 -12.70 6.16
C SER A 458 -9.72 -12.42 7.63
N VAL A 459 -10.26 -13.27 8.50
CA VAL A 459 -10.21 -13.08 9.95
C VAL A 459 -10.30 -14.43 10.67
N LYS A 460 -9.57 -14.58 11.75
CA LYS A 460 -9.76 -15.74 12.66
C LYS A 460 -11.18 -15.72 13.22
N LYS A 461 -11.86 -16.85 13.16
CA LYS A 461 -13.28 -16.96 13.56
C LYS A 461 -13.49 -16.55 15.02
N ASP A 462 -12.62 -16.95 15.92
CA ASP A 462 -12.67 -16.59 17.35
C ASP A 462 -12.50 -15.08 17.57
N VAL A 463 -11.61 -14.44 16.82
CA VAL A 463 -11.41 -12.98 16.88
C VAL A 463 -12.66 -12.24 16.42
N LEU A 464 -13.27 -12.65 15.30
CA LEU A 464 -14.49 -12.00 14.79
C LEU A 464 -15.67 -12.22 15.74
N MET A 465 -15.81 -13.42 16.31
CA MET A 465 -16.83 -13.69 17.32
C MET A 465 -16.62 -12.86 18.58
N LYS A 466 -15.38 -12.70 19.06
CA LYS A 466 -15.04 -11.89 20.23
C LYS A 466 -15.41 -10.42 20.07
N VAL A 467 -15.27 -9.87 18.87
CA VAL A 467 -15.67 -8.48 18.58
C VAL A 467 -17.16 -8.34 18.20
N GLY A 468 -17.95 -9.42 18.24
CA GLY A 468 -19.39 -9.41 17.99
C GLY A 468 -19.80 -9.46 16.51
N GLY A 469 -18.95 -9.94 15.63
CA GLY A 469 -19.22 -10.03 14.19
C GLY A 469 -19.25 -8.68 13.48
N PHE A 470 -19.90 -8.61 12.31
CA PHE A 470 -20.15 -7.36 11.58
C PHE A 470 -21.40 -6.64 12.16
N ASP A 471 -21.37 -5.32 12.26
CA ASP A 471 -22.48 -4.53 12.80
C ASP A 471 -23.61 -4.37 11.77
N PRO A 472 -24.83 -4.89 12.04
CA PRO A 472 -25.97 -4.83 11.12
C PRO A 472 -26.43 -3.42 10.75
N LEU A 473 -25.96 -2.38 11.45
CA LEU A 473 -26.19 -0.98 11.09
C LEU A 473 -25.66 -0.67 9.67
N TYR A 474 -24.60 -1.33 9.24
CA TYR A 474 -23.96 -1.15 7.93
C TYR A 474 -24.53 -2.16 6.93
N ARG A 475 -25.59 -1.75 6.21
CA ARG A 475 -26.29 -2.65 5.28
C ARG A 475 -25.62 -2.81 3.91
N SER A 476 -24.72 -1.92 3.51
CA SER A 476 -24.15 -1.93 2.16
C SER A 476 -22.71 -1.49 2.04
N ALA A 477 -22.16 -0.82 3.02
CA ALA A 477 -20.77 -0.37 3.06
C ALA A 477 -20.41 0.16 4.46
N GLY A 478 -19.12 0.12 4.82
CA GLY A 478 -18.56 0.64 6.06
C GLY A 478 -18.45 -0.39 7.18
N ASP A 479 -18.98 -1.57 6.99
CA ASP A 479 -18.92 -2.70 7.91
C ASP A 479 -17.49 -3.26 8.06
N ASP A 480 -16.74 -3.25 6.97
CA ASP A 480 -15.32 -3.61 6.93
C ASP A 480 -14.44 -2.62 7.72
N VAL A 481 -14.69 -1.32 7.57
CA VAL A 481 -14.01 -0.27 8.33
C VAL A 481 -14.31 -0.42 9.82
N ASP A 482 -15.58 -0.57 10.19
CA ASP A 482 -16.02 -0.77 11.57
C ASP A 482 -15.41 -2.04 12.19
N ALA A 483 -15.44 -3.16 11.45
CA ALA A 483 -14.86 -4.43 11.91
C ALA A 483 -13.35 -4.31 12.13
N CYS A 484 -12.61 -3.69 11.19
CA CYS A 484 -11.17 -3.46 11.33
C CYS A 484 -10.84 -2.66 12.60
N TRP A 485 -11.59 -1.60 12.87
CA TRP A 485 -11.34 -0.79 14.08
C TRP A 485 -11.68 -1.52 15.37
N ARG A 486 -12.78 -2.28 15.42
CA ARG A 486 -13.11 -3.11 16.60
C ARG A 486 -12.09 -4.22 16.87
N ILE A 487 -11.57 -4.84 15.81
CA ILE A 487 -10.48 -5.83 15.92
C ILE A 487 -9.23 -5.18 16.53
N GLN A 488 -8.85 -3.98 16.07
CA GLN A 488 -7.70 -3.25 16.62
C GLN A 488 -7.93 -2.79 18.07
N GLU A 489 -9.14 -2.32 18.42
CA GLU A 489 -9.48 -1.98 19.80
C GLU A 489 -9.49 -3.19 20.75
N ALA A 490 -9.78 -4.38 20.22
CA ALA A 490 -9.65 -5.62 20.97
C ALA A 490 -8.19 -6.10 21.13
N GLY A 491 -7.21 -5.29 20.69
CA GLY A 491 -5.78 -5.57 20.84
C GLY A 491 -5.17 -6.45 19.76
N TYR A 492 -5.91 -6.77 18.69
CA TYR A 492 -5.38 -7.56 17.57
C TYR A 492 -4.84 -6.65 16.46
N THR A 493 -3.83 -7.12 15.78
CA THR A 493 -3.32 -6.49 14.56
C THR A 493 -3.97 -7.09 13.32
N ILE A 494 -4.04 -6.31 12.25
CA ILE A 494 -4.51 -6.74 10.92
C ILE A 494 -3.29 -6.77 10.01
N GLY A 495 -3.03 -7.91 9.39
CA GLY A 495 -1.92 -8.09 8.45
C GLY A 495 -2.32 -7.76 7.02
N TYR A 496 -1.32 -7.55 6.19
CA TYR A 496 -1.47 -7.37 4.75
C TYR A 496 -0.50 -8.28 4.01
N HIS A 497 -1.02 -9.12 3.10
CA HIS A 497 -0.18 -9.96 2.25
C HIS A 497 -0.29 -9.52 0.79
N PRO A 498 0.81 -9.05 0.17
CA PRO A 498 0.77 -8.39 -1.13
C PRO A 498 0.37 -9.30 -2.30
N SER A 499 0.41 -10.61 -2.14
CA SER A 499 0.07 -11.59 -3.19
C SER A 499 -1.14 -12.47 -2.87
N ALA A 500 -1.82 -12.24 -1.73
CA ALA A 500 -3.15 -12.77 -1.51
C ALA A 500 -4.16 -11.99 -2.34
N LEU A 501 -4.09 -12.15 -3.66
CA LEU A 501 -4.73 -11.33 -4.67
C LEU A 501 -6.16 -11.76 -4.95
N VAL A 502 -7.05 -10.79 -5.09
CA VAL A 502 -8.42 -10.96 -5.60
C VAL A 502 -8.62 -10.03 -6.80
N TRP A 503 -9.19 -10.58 -7.86
CA TRP A 503 -9.67 -9.83 -9.01
C TRP A 503 -11.06 -9.30 -8.70
N HIS A 504 -11.29 -7.99 -8.87
CA HIS A 504 -12.54 -7.35 -8.47
C HIS A 504 -13.06 -6.43 -9.57
N HIS A 505 -14.19 -6.80 -10.17
CA HIS A 505 -14.87 -6.03 -11.20
C HIS A 505 -15.25 -4.64 -10.71
N ARG A 506 -14.95 -3.63 -11.51
CA ARG A 506 -15.32 -2.26 -11.19
C ARG A 506 -16.66 -1.90 -11.84
N ARG A 507 -17.30 -0.87 -11.31
CA ARG A 507 -18.57 -0.38 -11.86
C ARG A 507 -18.39 0.06 -13.32
N ASN A 508 -19.18 -0.49 -14.21
CA ASN A 508 -19.10 -0.28 -15.66
C ASN A 508 -20.05 0.81 -16.18
N SER A 509 -20.63 1.63 -15.30
CA SER A 509 -21.47 2.78 -15.66
C SER A 509 -21.35 3.93 -14.68
N LEU A 510 -21.45 5.18 -15.20
CA LEU A 510 -21.43 6.40 -14.36
C LEU A 510 -22.57 6.41 -13.33
N LYS A 511 -23.74 5.85 -13.67
CA LYS A 511 -24.89 5.73 -12.77
C LYS A 511 -24.57 4.78 -11.59
N ALA A 512 -23.96 3.63 -11.86
CA ALA A 512 -23.55 2.67 -10.84
C ALA A 512 -22.44 3.27 -9.95
N TYR A 513 -21.47 3.95 -10.54
CA TYR A 513 -20.42 4.67 -9.79
C TYR A 513 -21.01 5.76 -8.88
N TRP A 514 -21.92 6.59 -9.38
CA TRP A 514 -22.63 7.60 -8.58
C TRP A 514 -23.36 6.97 -7.39
N LYS A 515 -24.11 5.88 -7.63
CA LYS A 515 -24.85 5.16 -6.58
C LYS A 515 -23.89 4.63 -5.51
N GLN A 516 -22.76 4.06 -5.92
CA GLN A 516 -21.71 3.54 -5.03
C GLN A 516 -21.10 4.67 -4.18
N GLN A 517 -20.65 5.78 -4.79
CA GLN A 517 -20.06 6.90 -4.07
C GLN A 517 -21.03 7.58 -3.10
N LYS A 518 -22.31 7.67 -3.45
CA LYS A 518 -23.37 8.13 -2.54
C LYS A 518 -23.55 7.17 -1.36
N GLY A 519 -23.48 5.85 -1.60
CA GLY A 519 -23.48 4.82 -0.56
C GLY A 519 -22.32 4.99 0.43
N TYR A 520 -21.12 5.25 -0.09
CA TYR A 520 -19.94 5.54 0.75
C TYR A 520 -20.12 6.81 1.59
N GLY A 521 -20.74 7.87 1.03
CA GLY A 521 -21.08 9.07 1.82
C GLY A 521 -22.08 8.79 2.95
N LYS A 522 -23.02 7.85 2.74
CA LYS A 522 -23.90 7.35 3.81
C LYS A 522 -23.12 6.58 4.87
N ALA A 523 -22.25 5.65 4.45
CA ALA A 523 -21.40 4.87 5.35
C ALA A 523 -20.52 5.77 6.23
N GLU A 524 -19.88 6.80 5.63
CA GLU A 524 -19.10 7.79 6.36
C GLU A 524 -19.91 8.51 7.44
N ALA A 525 -21.17 8.83 7.16
CA ALA A 525 -22.04 9.45 8.16
C ALA A 525 -22.38 8.51 9.34
N LEU A 526 -22.60 7.23 9.05
CA LEU A 526 -22.86 6.22 10.09
C LEU A 526 -21.60 5.89 10.89
N LEU A 527 -20.45 5.76 10.22
CA LEU A 527 -19.16 5.53 10.89
C LEU A 527 -18.82 6.71 11.81
N GLU A 528 -19.07 7.93 11.37
CA GLU A 528 -18.79 9.11 12.16
C GLU A 528 -19.65 9.21 13.44
N LEU A 529 -20.87 8.75 13.40
CA LEU A 529 -21.71 8.67 14.58
C LEU A 529 -21.17 7.68 15.63
N LYS A 530 -20.56 6.58 15.17
CA LYS A 530 -19.98 5.55 16.04
C LYS A 530 -18.54 5.86 16.44
N TRP A 531 -17.74 6.44 15.52
CA TRP A 531 -16.30 6.69 15.65
C TRP A 531 -15.92 8.17 15.41
N PRO A 532 -16.50 9.13 16.16
CA PRO A 532 -16.31 10.56 15.90
C PRO A 532 -14.83 11.00 16.03
N GLU A 533 -14.03 10.29 16.83
CA GLU A 533 -12.59 10.55 17.04
C GLU A 533 -11.76 10.27 15.76
N ARG A 534 -12.23 9.39 14.87
CA ARG A 534 -11.60 9.06 13.60
C ARG A 534 -11.88 10.12 12.51
N TYR A 535 -12.70 11.12 12.79
CA TYR A 535 -13.11 12.14 11.82
C TYR A 535 -12.63 13.53 12.21
N ASN A 536 -12.26 14.34 11.22
CA ASN A 536 -11.90 15.73 11.46
C ASN A 536 -13.16 16.62 11.61
N GLY A 537 -12.96 17.91 11.91
CA GLY A 537 -14.07 18.87 12.09
C GLY A 537 -15.01 19.02 10.90
N LEU A 538 -14.52 18.80 9.66
CA LEU A 538 -15.31 18.80 8.42
C LEU A 538 -16.04 17.49 8.14
N GLY A 539 -15.75 16.43 8.88
CA GLY A 539 -16.33 15.11 8.65
C GLY A 539 -15.56 14.26 7.65
N HIS A 540 -14.30 14.56 7.45
CA HIS A 540 -13.44 13.68 6.69
C HIS A 540 -12.77 12.67 7.60
N LEU A 541 -12.77 11.42 7.17
CA LEU A 541 -12.04 10.35 7.80
C LEU A 541 -10.54 10.66 7.77
N ALA A 542 -9.89 10.47 8.90
CA ALA A 542 -8.44 10.65 9.03
C ALA A 542 -7.81 9.31 9.38
N TRP A 543 -7.27 8.66 8.36
CA TRP A 543 -6.45 7.48 8.53
C TRP A 543 -5.15 7.81 9.26
N ALA A 544 -4.72 6.93 10.15
CA ALA A 544 -3.39 7.00 10.76
C ALA A 544 -2.31 6.49 9.78
N GLY A 545 -2.67 5.51 8.96
CA GLY A 545 -1.80 4.89 7.98
C GLY A 545 -1.78 5.57 6.61
N CYS A 546 -1.06 4.93 5.67
CA CYS A 546 -0.92 5.33 4.27
C CYS A 546 -1.60 4.33 3.33
N ILE A 547 -2.07 4.82 2.17
CA ILE A 547 -2.66 3.95 1.15
C ILE A 547 -1.56 3.10 0.49
N TYR A 548 -1.78 1.80 0.38
CA TYR A 548 -0.87 0.85 -0.28
C TYR A 548 -0.61 1.23 -1.74
N GLY A 549 0.63 1.02 -2.19
CA GLY A 549 1.04 1.28 -3.57
C GLY A 549 1.09 2.77 -3.95
N GLY A 550 1.08 3.68 -2.98
CA GLY A 550 1.18 5.12 -3.25
C GLY A 550 -0.04 5.72 -3.95
N GLY A 551 -1.18 5.03 -3.94
CA GLY A 551 -2.45 5.40 -4.60
C GLY A 551 -3.21 6.55 -3.93
N GLY A 552 -2.58 7.41 -3.13
CA GLY A 552 -3.21 8.59 -2.55
C GLY A 552 -3.51 9.66 -3.58
N ASN A 553 -4.53 10.47 -3.34
CA ASN A 553 -4.89 11.64 -4.16
C ASN A 553 -3.65 12.42 -4.56
N VAL A 554 -3.41 12.51 -5.85
CA VAL A 554 -2.28 13.24 -6.39
C VAL A 554 -2.57 14.73 -6.28
N THR A 555 -2.22 15.26 -5.14
CA THR A 555 -2.07 16.71 -5.01
C THR A 555 -0.71 17.12 -5.57
N VAL A 556 -0.64 18.26 -6.22
CA VAL A 556 0.62 18.80 -6.75
C VAL A 556 1.69 18.72 -5.68
N GLN A 557 2.72 17.91 -5.93
CA GLN A 557 3.83 17.74 -5.01
C GLN A 557 4.70 19.01 -5.06
N THR A 558 4.60 19.86 -4.06
CA THR A 558 5.43 21.09 -3.96
C THR A 558 6.71 20.87 -3.13
N LYS A 559 6.82 19.75 -2.41
CA LYS A 559 8.04 19.40 -1.69
C LYS A 559 8.90 18.47 -2.53
N LYS A 560 10.18 18.82 -2.69
CA LYS A 560 11.18 17.90 -3.25
C LYS A 560 11.33 16.71 -2.29
N ASP A 561 11.36 15.51 -2.85
CA ASP A 561 11.66 14.29 -2.10
C ASP A 561 13.04 14.47 -1.44
N LYS A 562 13.14 14.21 -0.14
CA LYS A 562 14.43 14.21 0.55
C LYS A 562 15.03 12.83 0.38
N ILE A 563 16.00 12.74 -0.51
CA ILE A 563 16.78 11.53 -0.76
C ILE A 563 18.12 11.68 -0.04
N PHE A 564 18.56 10.63 0.65
CA PHE A 564 19.88 10.60 1.26
C PHE A 564 20.93 10.24 0.21
N TYR A 565 21.82 11.16 -0.10
CA TYR A 565 22.91 10.97 -1.05
C TYR A 565 24.28 10.90 -0.36
N GLY A 566 24.37 10.30 0.81
CA GLY A 566 25.60 10.21 1.58
C GLY A 566 26.75 9.59 0.79
N THR A 567 27.97 10.14 0.95
CA THR A 567 29.21 9.61 0.34
C THR A 567 29.80 8.48 1.16
N TRP A 568 29.53 8.48 2.47
CA TRP A 568 30.03 7.48 3.43
C TRP A 568 28.88 6.62 3.89
N GLY A 569 28.91 5.37 3.49
CA GLY A 569 27.84 4.45 3.81
C GLY A 569 26.54 4.81 3.06
N SER A 570 26.26 4.15 1.98
CA SER A 570 24.92 4.13 1.42
C SER A 570 23.99 3.72 2.54
N ALA A 571 22.95 4.54 2.81
CA ALA A 571 21.84 4.04 3.59
C ALA A 571 21.33 2.79 2.89
N ALA A 572 21.50 1.63 3.50
CA ALA A 572 21.14 0.34 2.90
C ALA A 572 19.66 0.33 2.48
N PHE A 573 18.84 1.11 3.17
CA PHE A 573 17.41 1.25 2.90
C PHE A 573 17.01 2.72 2.96
N GLN A 574 16.81 3.32 1.80
CA GLN A 574 16.28 4.67 1.75
C GLN A 574 14.78 4.64 1.90
N SER A 575 14.26 5.42 2.86
CA SER A 575 12.82 5.64 2.96
C SER A 575 12.38 6.56 1.83
N VAL A 576 11.67 6.04 0.85
CA VAL A 576 10.91 6.86 -0.09
C VAL A 576 9.66 7.33 0.65
N TYR A 577 9.78 8.49 1.30
CA TYR A 577 8.62 9.10 1.93
C TYR A 577 7.69 9.59 0.82
N GLN A 578 6.45 9.08 0.82
CA GLN A 578 5.40 9.72 0.06
C GLN A 578 5.24 11.15 0.61
N PRO A 579 5.47 12.19 -0.17
CA PRO A 579 5.28 13.55 0.29
C PRO A 579 3.82 13.69 0.71
N GLY A 580 3.61 14.10 1.96
CA GLY A 580 2.26 14.37 2.46
C GLY A 580 1.57 15.35 1.51
N SER A 581 0.32 15.05 1.14
CA SER A 581 -0.49 15.91 0.29
C SER A 581 -0.48 17.34 0.85
N ASN A 582 -0.17 18.32 0.01
CA ASN A 582 -0.22 19.71 0.44
C ASN A 582 -1.69 20.07 0.68
N PHE A 583 -2.05 20.41 1.91
CA PHE A 583 -3.44 20.68 2.33
C PHE A 583 -4.13 21.68 1.41
N ILE A 584 -3.43 22.73 0.99
CA ILE A 584 -4.01 23.78 0.12
C ILE A 584 -4.45 23.20 -1.23
N PHE A 585 -3.68 22.33 -1.83
CA PHE A 585 -4.02 21.71 -3.11
C PHE A 585 -5.05 20.57 -2.98
N SER A 586 -5.34 20.09 -1.77
CA SER A 586 -6.41 19.11 -1.54
C SER A 586 -7.79 19.77 -1.33
N ILE A 587 -7.83 21.06 -0.99
CA ILE A 587 -9.07 21.78 -0.71
C ILE A 587 -10.10 21.70 -1.86
N PRO A 588 -9.75 21.91 -3.14
CA PRO A 588 -10.72 21.84 -4.23
C PRO A 588 -11.36 20.46 -4.43
N PHE A 589 -10.74 19.39 -3.95
CA PHE A 589 -11.30 18.04 -4.00
C PHE A 589 -12.14 17.66 -2.78
N MET A 590 -12.19 18.52 -1.77
CA MET A 590 -13.08 18.29 -0.65
C MET A 590 -14.53 18.47 -1.11
N PRO A 591 -15.47 17.61 -0.66
CA PRO A 591 -16.88 17.72 -1.01
C PRO A 591 -17.47 19.10 -0.69
N GLU A 592 -16.93 19.77 0.33
CA GLU A 592 -17.34 21.11 0.77
C GLU A 592 -17.01 22.22 -0.22
N TRP A 593 -16.09 21.99 -1.17
CA TRP A 593 -15.79 22.94 -2.24
C TRP A 593 -17.02 23.26 -3.09
N TYR A 594 -17.87 22.27 -3.30
CA TYR A 594 -19.14 22.47 -4.00
C TYR A 594 -20.12 23.39 -3.23
N LEU A 595 -20.12 23.29 -1.90
CA LEU A 595 -20.91 24.22 -1.07
C LEU A 595 -20.33 25.63 -1.17
N PHE A 596 -19.00 25.76 -1.20
CA PHE A 596 -18.34 27.04 -1.42
C PHE A 596 -18.66 27.63 -2.79
N MET A 597 -18.61 26.83 -3.86
CA MET A 597 -19.01 27.27 -5.21
C MET A 597 -20.50 27.66 -5.26
N ALA A 598 -21.39 26.89 -4.62
CA ALA A 598 -22.79 27.22 -4.54
C ALA A 598 -23.04 28.55 -3.78
N MET A 599 -22.27 28.78 -2.71
CA MET A 599 -22.31 30.05 -1.96
C MET A 599 -21.82 31.24 -2.82
N LEU A 600 -20.85 31.07 -3.68
CA LEU A 600 -20.38 32.08 -4.63
C LEU A 600 -21.37 32.29 -5.79
N LEU A 601 -22.08 31.26 -6.20
CA LEU A 601 -23.05 31.35 -7.29
C LEU A 601 -24.23 32.26 -6.95
N VAL A 602 -24.69 32.27 -5.70
CA VAL A 602 -25.81 33.11 -5.24
C VAL A 602 -25.52 34.59 -5.48
N PRO A 603 -24.43 35.21 -4.97
CA PRO A 603 -24.12 36.60 -5.26
C PRO A 603 -23.75 36.84 -6.74
N SER A 604 -23.22 35.84 -7.45
CA SER A 604 -22.97 35.95 -8.88
C SER A 604 -24.26 36.15 -9.66
N VAL A 605 -25.30 35.33 -9.40
CA VAL A 605 -26.61 35.46 -10.02
C VAL A 605 -27.25 36.78 -9.63
N ALA A 606 -27.16 37.19 -8.37
CA ALA A 606 -27.63 38.51 -7.93
C ALA A 606 -26.91 39.66 -8.64
N GLY A 607 -25.67 39.48 -9.01
CA GLY A 607 -24.83 40.43 -9.77
C GLY A 607 -25.36 40.72 -11.19
N ILE A 608 -26.30 39.92 -11.73
CA ILE A 608 -26.99 40.24 -12.98
C ILE A 608 -27.88 41.45 -12.78
N PHE A 609 -28.47 41.59 -11.58
CA PHE A 609 -29.39 42.69 -11.25
C PHE A 609 -28.73 43.80 -10.44
N VAL A 610 -27.62 43.53 -9.75
CA VAL A 610 -26.92 44.47 -8.88
C VAL A 610 -25.49 44.63 -9.37
N PRO A 611 -25.11 45.73 -10.03
CA PRO A 611 -23.78 45.94 -10.66
C PRO A 611 -22.60 45.74 -9.71
N THR A 612 -22.75 46.08 -8.43
CA THR A 612 -21.67 45.92 -7.41
C THR A 612 -21.32 44.47 -7.12
N LEU A 613 -22.21 43.52 -7.41
CA LEU A 613 -22.00 42.11 -7.21
C LEU A 613 -21.46 41.36 -8.45
N GLN A 614 -21.27 42.05 -9.58
CA GLN A 614 -20.75 41.43 -10.81
C GLN A 614 -19.39 40.78 -10.62
N TRP A 615 -18.55 41.31 -9.72
CA TRP A 615 -17.25 40.72 -9.39
C TRP A 615 -17.34 39.33 -8.76
N ALA A 616 -18.49 38.92 -8.24
CA ALA A 616 -18.71 37.58 -7.73
C ALA A 616 -18.61 36.53 -8.84
N TRP A 617 -18.90 36.86 -10.10
CA TRP A 617 -18.69 35.98 -11.25
C TRP A 617 -17.22 35.65 -11.45
N VAL A 618 -16.32 36.58 -11.22
CA VAL A 618 -14.86 36.35 -11.32
C VAL A 618 -14.42 35.36 -10.21
N ALA A 619 -14.94 35.55 -9.00
CA ALA A 619 -14.63 34.62 -7.90
C ALA A 619 -15.18 33.22 -8.15
N PHE A 620 -16.43 33.12 -8.64
CA PHE A 620 -17.06 31.84 -8.99
C PHE A 620 -16.32 31.15 -10.15
N ALA A 621 -16.02 31.86 -11.23
CA ALA A 621 -15.29 31.37 -12.38
C ALA A 621 -13.88 30.90 -12.00
N SER A 622 -13.19 31.64 -11.12
CA SER A 622 -11.88 31.25 -10.59
C SER A 622 -11.94 29.98 -9.75
N ALA A 623 -12.92 29.87 -8.85
CA ALA A 623 -13.12 28.68 -8.02
C ALA A 623 -13.44 27.44 -8.87
N LEU A 624 -14.28 27.58 -9.89
CA LEU A 624 -14.60 26.53 -10.86
C LEU A 624 -13.38 26.17 -11.71
N GLY A 625 -12.64 27.18 -12.22
CA GLY A 625 -11.45 26.97 -13.02
C GLY A 625 -10.34 26.23 -12.28
N ILE A 626 -10.06 26.60 -11.02
CA ILE A 626 -9.10 25.93 -10.15
C ILE A 626 -9.51 24.47 -9.96
N PHE A 627 -10.77 24.20 -9.71
CA PHE A 627 -11.30 22.84 -9.50
C PHE A 627 -11.15 21.97 -10.75
N VAL A 628 -11.59 22.46 -11.91
CA VAL A 628 -11.48 21.73 -13.20
C VAL A 628 -10.03 21.51 -13.57
N PHE A 629 -9.19 22.53 -13.47
CA PHE A 629 -7.76 22.40 -13.76
C PHE A 629 -7.09 21.33 -12.88
N GLN A 630 -7.40 21.34 -11.61
CA GLN A 630 -6.86 20.34 -10.69
C GLN A 630 -7.41 18.92 -10.97
N ALA A 631 -8.68 18.78 -11.38
CA ALA A 631 -9.24 17.50 -11.80
C ALA A 631 -8.49 16.94 -13.03
N ILE A 632 -8.17 17.79 -14.01
CA ILE A 632 -7.37 17.41 -15.18
C ILE A 632 -5.95 16.98 -14.78
N LEU A 633 -5.27 17.76 -13.92
CA LEU A 633 -3.93 17.40 -13.44
C LEU A 633 -3.92 16.06 -12.70
N SER A 634 -4.92 15.82 -11.86
CA SER A 634 -5.03 14.59 -11.09
C SER A 634 -5.35 13.40 -11.98
N ALA A 635 -6.26 13.56 -12.93
CA ALA A 635 -6.56 12.52 -13.92
C ALA A 635 -5.32 12.14 -14.76
N ASN A 636 -4.56 13.14 -15.24
CA ASN A 636 -3.32 12.88 -15.98
C ASN A 636 -2.26 12.18 -15.12
N SER A 637 -2.19 12.50 -13.82
CA SER A 637 -1.23 11.86 -12.92
C SER A 637 -1.64 10.43 -12.56
N SER A 638 -2.94 10.16 -12.35
CA SER A 638 -3.44 8.80 -12.17
C SER A 638 -3.25 7.95 -13.42
N ALA A 639 -3.53 8.51 -14.60
CA ALA A 639 -3.30 7.84 -15.88
C ALA A 639 -1.83 7.39 -16.05
N LYS A 640 -0.86 8.21 -15.65
CA LYS A 640 0.57 7.86 -15.71
C LYS A 640 0.98 6.73 -14.76
N LYS A 641 0.21 6.49 -13.69
CA LYS A 641 0.45 5.42 -12.72
C LYS A 641 -0.34 4.15 -13.01
N SER A 642 -1.32 4.24 -13.89
CA SER A 642 -2.17 3.12 -14.28
C SER A 642 -1.37 2.07 -15.05
N ALA A 643 -1.65 0.80 -14.77
CA ALA A 643 -1.15 -0.32 -15.58
C ALA A 643 -1.80 -0.37 -16.98
N TRP A 644 -2.82 0.45 -17.24
CA TRP A 644 -3.51 0.51 -18.52
C TRP A 644 -2.66 1.19 -19.59
N GLN A 645 -2.27 0.43 -20.60
CA GLN A 645 -1.36 0.92 -21.65
C GLN A 645 -2.06 1.90 -22.63
N GLN A 646 -3.36 1.75 -22.86
CA GLN A 646 -4.11 2.57 -23.81
C GLN A 646 -4.58 3.90 -23.20
N GLN A 647 -3.65 4.82 -22.93
CA GLN A 647 -3.94 6.14 -22.37
C GLN A 647 -4.54 7.12 -23.40
N THR A 648 -5.66 6.75 -24.00
CA THR A 648 -6.38 7.56 -24.98
C THR A 648 -6.93 8.86 -24.38
N PHE A 649 -7.27 9.82 -25.25
CA PHE A 649 -7.96 11.05 -24.82
C PHE A 649 -9.28 10.73 -24.12
N THR A 650 -10.04 9.77 -24.64
CA THR A 650 -11.31 9.30 -24.05
C THR A 650 -11.12 8.79 -22.62
N TYR A 651 -10.09 7.98 -22.37
CA TYR A 651 -9.75 7.51 -21.02
C TYR A 651 -9.49 8.66 -20.05
N LYS A 652 -8.63 9.63 -20.43
CA LYS A 652 -8.31 10.79 -19.61
C LYS A 652 -9.52 11.70 -19.36
N PHE A 653 -10.39 11.84 -20.36
CA PHE A 653 -11.64 12.58 -20.25
C PHE A 653 -12.60 11.92 -19.26
N ILE A 654 -12.85 10.61 -19.38
CA ILE A 654 -13.68 9.85 -18.44
C ILE A 654 -13.13 9.98 -17.03
N LEU A 655 -11.83 9.77 -16.85
CA LEU A 655 -11.17 9.87 -15.56
C LEU A 655 -11.34 11.28 -14.93
N THR A 656 -11.20 12.35 -15.74
CA THR A 656 -11.45 13.72 -15.30
C THR A 656 -12.90 13.92 -14.82
N MET A 657 -13.86 13.38 -15.58
CA MET A 657 -15.28 13.42 -15.19
C MET A 657 -15.54 12.68 -13.87
N LEU A 658 -14.88 11.53 -13.66
CA LEU A 658 -15.00 10.79 -12.38
C LEU A 658 -14.43 11.58 -11.22
N TYR A 659 -13.31 12.31 -11.38
CA TYR A 659 -12.78 13.23 -10.37
C TYR A 659 -13.72 14.37 -10.01
N ILE A 660 -14.50 14.86 -10.99
CA ILE A 660 -15.52 15.89 -10.77
C ILE A 660 -16.74 15.30 -10.08
N VAL A 661 -17.22 14.15 -10.50
CA VAL A 661 -18.48 13.55 -10.02
C VAL A 661 -18.37 12.97 -8.61
N GLN A 662 -17.24 12.39 -8.24
CA GLN A 662 -17.05 11.67 -6.99
C GLN A 662 -17.34 12.51 -5.73
N PRO A 663 -16.77 13.72 -5.56
CA PRO A 663 -17.02 14.51 -4.34
C PRO A 663 -18.48 14.92 -4.19
N VAL A 664 -19.18 15.23 -5.30
CA VAL A 664 -20.61 15.59 -5.29
C VAL A 664 -21.46 14.40 -4.82
N ALA A 665 -21.19 13.22 -5.37
CA ALA A 665 -21.93 12.02 -5.00
C ALA A 665 -21.75 11.70 -3.50
N ARG A 666 -20.52 11.80 -2.97
CA ARG A 666 -20.22 11.63 -1.54
C ARG A 666 -20.90 12.70 -0.68
N LEU A 667 -20.80 13.98 -1.09
CA LEU A 667 -21.47 15.09 -0.38
C LEU A 667 -22.98 14.84 -0.25
N THR A 668 -23.61 14.40 -1.35
CA THR A 668 -25.03 14.08 -1.36
C THR A 668 -25.37 12.97 -0.34
N GLY A 669 -24.53 11.94 -0.26
CA GLY A 669 -24.68 10.87 0.73
C GLY A 669 -24.51 11.36 2.17
N ARG A 670 -23.46 12.15 2.43
CA ARG A 670 -23.16 12.75 3.73
C ARG A 670 -24.27 13.65 4.24
N LEU A 671 -24.70 14.63 3.43
CA LEU A 671 -25.72 15.61 3.83
C LEU A 671 -27.05 14.95 4.14
N LYS A 672 -27.48 13.96 3.33
CA LYS A 672 -28.72 13.22 3.55
C LYS A 672 -28.76 12.44 4.87
N HIS A 673 -27.60 12.07 5.42
CA HIS A 673 -27.48 11.26 6.64
C HIS A 673 -26.86 12.04 7.81
N GLY A 674 -26.91 13.39 7.77
CA GLY A 674 -26.55 14.24 8.90
C GLY A 674 -25.08 14.59 9.06
N LEU A 675 -24.19 14.10 8.18
CA LEU A 675 -22.77 14.45 8.21
C LEU A 675 -22.57 15.83 7.55
N THR A 676 -23.01 16.88 8.23
CA THR A 676 -22.92 18.25 7.75
C THR A 676 -21.69 18.97 8.30
N PRO A 677 -21.08 19.93 7.56
CA PRO A 677 -19.96 20.72 8.08
C PRO A 677 -20.29 21.54 9.33
N TRP A 678 -21.58 21.86 9.55
CA TRP A 678 -22.07 22.68 10.67
C TRP A 678 -22.64 21.87 11.84
N ARG A 679 -22.59 20.52 11.77
CA ARG A 679 -23.09 19.67 12.86
C ARG A 679 -22.36 19.93 14.18
N LYS A 680 -23.07 19.81 15.30
CA LYS A 680 -22.53 19.98 16.66
C LYS A 680 -21.86 18.67 17.10
N ARG A 681 -20.65 18.75 17.62
CA ARG A 681 -19.86 17.67 18.19
C ARG A 681 -19.20 18.04 19.50
N GLY A 682 -18.89 17.02 20.31
CA GLY A 682 -18.17 17.15 21.58
C GLY A 682 -19.07 17.47 22.77
N ALA A 683 -18.47 17.41 23.95
CA ALA A 683 -19.11 17.81 25.20
C ALA A 683 -19.62 19.24 25.06
N GLY A 684 -20.91 19.45 25.34
CA GLY A 684 -21.57 20.74 25.14
C GLY A 684 -20.80 21.90 25.73
N LEU A 685 -20.90 23.07 25.10
CA LEU A 685 -20.34 24.33 25.57
C LEU A 685 -20.81 24.62 27.02
N GLN A 686 -19.98 24.23 28.00
CA GLN A 686 -20.09 24.80 29.33
C GLN A 686 -19.24 26.07 29.36
N LEU A 687 -19.92 27.22 29.32
CA LEU A 687 -19.28 28.56 29.31
C LEU A 687 -18.57 28.92 30.61
N SER A 688 -18.36 27.95 31.52
CA SER A 688 -17.94 28.25 32.89
C SER A 688 -16.48 28.69 33.08
N ASN A 689 -15.63 28.77 32.03
CA ASN A 689 -14.30 29.38 32.16
C ASN A 689 -13.74 29.81 30.81
N PHE A 690 -13.78 31.11 30.53
CA PHE A 690 -13.12 31.75 29.38
C PHE A 690 -11.59 31.74 29.54
N TYR A 691 -10.89 30.80 28.88
CA TYR A 691 -9.42 30.84 28.85
C TYR A 691 -8.92 30.26 27.52
N CYS A 692 -8.70 31.12 26.54
CA CYS A 692 -8.26 30.72 25.21
C CYS A 692 -6.74 30.66 24.97
N PHE A 693 -5.91 31.22 25.86
CA PHE A 693 -4.54 31.59 25.46
C PHE A 693 -3.42 31.17 26.42
N ASN A 694 -3.68 30.64 27.60
CA ASN A 694 -2.61 30.28 28.54
C ASN A 694 -2.38 28.79 28.73
N SER A 695 -1.10 28.42 28.86
CA SER A 695 -0.68 27.09 29.34
C SER A 695 -1.23 26.83 30.74
N ARG A 696 -1.82 25.67 30.96
CA ARG A 696 -2.35 25.26 32.26
C ARG A 696 -1.73 23.97 32.73
N VAL A 697 -1.58 23.86 34.05
CA VAL A 697 -1.16 22.66 34.73
C VAL A 697 -2.36 22.15 35.54
N PHE A 698 -2.74 20.90 35.32
CA PHE A 698 -3.68 20.15 36.13
C PHE A 698 -2.90 19.20 37.01
N THR A 699 -3.37 18.97 38.23
CA THR A 699 -2.68 18.11 39.21
C THR A 699 -3.63 17.03 39.68
N HIS A 700 -3.11 15.84 39.96
CA HIS A 700 -3.81 14.72 40.55
C HIS A 700 -2.88 13.98 41.50
N TRP A 701 -3.37 13.63 42.71
CA TRP A 701 -2.68 12.81 43.68
C TRP A 701 -3.17 11.38 43.62
N SER A 702 -2.27 10.41 43.55
CA SER A 702 -2.57 8.97 43.58
C SER A 702 -1.89 8.30 44.76
N GLU A 703 -2.66 7.45 45.47
CA GLU A 703 -2.15 6.56 46.51
C GLU A 703 -1.62 5.23 45.89
N GLU A 704 -1.86 4.98 44.62
CA GLU A 704 -1.44 3.79 43.89
C GLU A 704 -0.36 4.19 42.89
N TRP A 705 0.66 3.36 42.77
CA TRP A 705 1.69 3.52 41.77
C TRP A 705 1.26 2.89 40.44
N LEU A 706 1.29 3.67 39.37
CA LEU A 706 1.06 3.19 37.99
C LEU A 706 2.17 3.73 37.09
N SER A 707 2.47 2.99 36.02
CA SER A 707 3.44 3.47 35.03
C SER A 707 2.93 4.71 34.29
N ALA A 708 3.84 5.50 33.72
CA ALA A 708 3.48 6.69 32.94
C ALA A 708 2.62 6.33 31.73
N GLU A 709 2.89 5.19 31.10
CA GLU A 709 2.11 4.66 29.97
C GLU A 709 0.68 4.36 30.41
N THR A 710 0.48 3.70 31.56
CA THR A 710 -0.85 3.38 32.09
C THR A 710 -1.65 4.65 32.38
N TRP A 711 -1.02 5.66 32.99
CA TRP A 711 -1.67 6.95 33.23
C TRP A 711 -2.08 7.64 31.92
N LEU A 712 -1.21 7.62 30.90
CA LEU A 712 -1.51 8.20 29.60
C LEU A 712 -2.63 7.44 28.89
N GLU A 713 -2.68 6.11 28.97
CA GLU A 713 -3.77 5.28 28.45
C GLU A 713 -5.10 5.58 29.13
N MET A 714 -5.12 5.74 30.45
CA MET A 714 -6.33 6.12 31.18
C MET A 714 -6.83 7.51 30.74
N ILE A 715 -5.93 8.49 30.57
CA ILE A 715 -6.29 9.83 30.08
C ILE A 715 -6.85 9.72 28.66
N GLU A 716 -6.22 8.94 27.80
CA GLU A 716 -6.67 8.72 26.43
C GLU A 716 -8.07 8.10 26.38
N GLN A 717 -8.30 7.03 27.15
CA GLN A 717 -9.63 6.38 27.23
C GLN A 717 -10.72 7.34 27.73
N ASN A 718 -10.40 8.15 28.74
CA ASN A 718 -11.31 9.19 29.21
C ASN A 718 -11.61 10.23 28.14
N LEU A 719 -10.62 10.62 27.33
CA LEU A 719 -10.81 11.56 26.22
C LEU A 719 -11.62 10.94 25.07
N ILE A 720 -11.41 9.66 24.78
CA ILE A 720 -12.19 8.91 23.78
C ILE A 720 -13.65 8.81 24.24
N SER A 721 -13.91 8.53 25.53
CA SER A 721 -15.27 8.49 26.07
C SER A 721 -16.02 9.84 25.97
N LEU A 722 -15.25 10.94 25.97
CA LEU A 722 -15.76 12.30 25.69
C LEU A 722 -15.94 12.60 24.19
N ARG A 723 -15.77 11.60 23.34
CA ARG A 723 -15.88 11.70 21.85
C ARG A 723 -14.95 12.77 21.28
N THR A 724 -13.72 12.85 21.79
CA THR A 724 -12.68 13.75 21.31
C THR A 724 -11.67 13.02 20.46
N ARG A 725 -11.11 13.68 19.45
CA ARG A 725 -10.04 13.13 18.66
C ARG A 725 -8.71 13.25 19.42
N VAL A 726 -8.14 12.11 19.79
CA VAL A 726 -6.86 12.00 20.50
C VAL A 726 -5.78 11.50 19.55
N LEU A 727 -4.56 12.00 19.71
CA LEU A 727 -3.35 11.52 19.04
C LEU A 727 -2.27 11.33 20.08
N ARG A 728 -1.61 10.19 20.06
CA ARG A 728 -0.41 9.93 20.91
C ARG A 728 0.80 10.66 20.32
N GLY A 729 1.67 11.18 21.16
CA GLY A 729 2.98 11.70 20.77
C GLY A 729 3.92 10.56 20.40
N GLY A 730 4.81 10.79 19.43
CA GLY A 730 5.89 9.86 19.09
C GLY A 730 7.14 10.12 19.93
N ALA A 731 8.13 9.23 19.83
CA ALA A 731 9.39 9.32 20.56
C ALA A 731 10.17 10.65 20.39
N PHE A 732 9.93 11.36 19.29
CA PHE A 732 10.56 12.66 19.00
C PHE A 732 9.67 13.88 19.27
N ASP A 733 8.44 13.65 19.75
CA ASP A 733 7.51 14.74 20.08
C ASP A 733 7.78 15.26 21.50
N ARG A 734 7.58 16.58 21.70
CA ARG A 734 7.66 17.24 23.01
C ARG A 734 6.29 17.31 23.69
N TRP A 735 5.45 16.31 23.48
CA TRP A 735 4.11 16.22 24.06
C TRP A 735 3.65 14.75 23.98
N ASP A 736 2.82 14.32 24.93
CA ASP A 736 2.36 12.93 25.05
C ASP A 736 1.02 12.70 24.40
N ILE A 737 0.08 13.64 24.56
CA ILE A 737 -1.27 13.55 24.01
C ILE A 737 -1.63 14.85 23.30
N GLN A 738 -2.22 14.76 22.09
CA GLN A 738 -2.77 15.89 21.38
C GLN A 738 -4.26 15.68 21.13
N VAL A 739 -5.08 16.65 21.52
CA VAL A 739 -6.54 16.67 21.28
C VAL A 739 -6.86 17.71 20.22
N ARG A 740 -7.80 17.37 19.32
CA ARG A 740 -8.38 18.27 18.32
C ARG A 740 -9.89 18.29 18.46
N SER A 741 -10.47 19.49 18.44
CA SER A 741 -11.91 19.70 18.46
C SER A 741 -12.33 20.77 17.46
N GLY A 742 -11.88 20.70 16.23
CA GLY A 742 -12.27 21.68 15.21
C GLY A 742 -11.13 22.02 14.25
N TRP A 743 -11.30 23.16 13.52
CA TRP A 743 -10.40 23.53 12.42
C TRP A 743 -9.20 24.33 12.87
N PHE A 744 -9.37 25.15 13.91
CA PHE A 744 -8.42 26.22 14.22
C PHE A 744 -7.49 25.90 15.37
N THR A 745 -7.88 25.01 16.31
CA THR A 745 -7.13 24.78 17.54
C THR A 745 -6.92 23.32 17.83
N ARG A 746 -5.78 23.06 18.44
CA ARG A 746 -5.41 21.79 19.04
C ARG A 746 -4.73 22.06 20.38
N ALA A 747 -4.93 21.19 21.36
CA ALA A 747 -4.19 21.28 22.60
C ALA A 747 -3.27 20.06 22.75
N ARG A 748 -2.10 20.29 23.31
CA ARG A 748 -1.08 19.28 23.58
C ARG A 748 -0.89 19.14 25.08
N GLY A 749 -0.98 17.92 25.56
CA GLY A 749 -0.73 17.57 26.94
C GLY A 749 0.65 16.97 27.14
N LEU A 750 1.31 17.33 28.23
CA LEU A 750 2.55 16.75 28.68
C LEU A 750 2.38 16.30 30.12
N LEU A 751 2.62 15.02 30.41
CA LEU A 751 2.52 14.42 31.74
C LEU A 751 3.90 14.41 32.41
N VAL A 752 3.93 14.76 33.69
CA VAL A 752 5.07 14.56 34.59
C VAL A 752 4.54 13.91 35.87
N ILE A 753 5.23 12.91 36.38
CA ILE A 753 4.91 12.18 37.59
C ILE A 753 6.01 12.44 38.60
N GLU A 754 5.62 12.89 39.79
CA GLU A 754 6.51 13.03 40.92
C GLU A 754 6.30 11.85 41.87
N GLU A 755 7.34 11.11 42.16
CA GLU A 755 7.33 9.98 43.10
C GLU A 755 7.50 10.46 44.55
N HIS A 756 6.53 10.13 45.40
CA HIS A 756 6.53 10.58 46.80
C HIS A 756 6.80 9.46 47.82
N GLY A 757 7.30 8.32 47.38
CA GLY A 757 7.53 7.13 48.19
C GLY A 757 6.25 6.40 48.59
N ALA A 758 6.39 5.21 49.19
CA ALA A 758 5.26 4.35 49.58
C ALA A 758 4.18 4.19 48.52
N ASN A 759 4.60 4.03 47.25
CA ASN A 759 3.75 3.90 46.04
C ASN A 759 2.84 5.12 45.74
N LYS A 760 3.13 6.29 46.31
CA LYS A 760 2.34 7.52 46.09
C LYS A 760 2.93 8.34 44.94
N GLN A 761 2.04 8.86 44.10
CA GLN A 761 2.43 9.64 42.93
C GLN A 761 1.66 10.97 42.85
N PHE A 762 2.36 12.04 42.45
CA PHE A 762 1.75 13.33 42.16
C PHE A 762 1.90 13.64 40.67
N LEU A 763 0.78 13.58 39.99
CA LEU A 763 0.71 13.80 38.55
C LEU A 763 0.53 15.28 38.25
N LYS A 764 1.33 15.80 37.31
CA LYS A 764 1.18 17.16 36.76
C LYS A 764 1.00 17.04 35.24
N PHE A 765 -0.13 17.51 34.73
CA PHE A 765 -0.46 17.49 33.33
C PHE A 765 -0.53 18.90 32.79
N ARG A 766 0.46 19.27 31.97
CA ARG A 766 0.54 20.59 31.33
C ARG A 766 -0.15 20.59 30.00
N CYS A 767 -1.11 21.47 29.79
CA CYS A 767 -1.84 21.67 28.56
C CYS A 767 -1.36 22.93 27.84
N ASN A 768 -0.92 22.78 26.59
CA ASN A 768 -0.48 23.89 25.72
C ASN A 768 -1.33 23.95 24.46
N HIS A 769 -1.82 25.15 24.12
CA HIS A 769 -2.58 25.36 22.90
C HIS A 769 -1.67 25.59 21.69
N LYS A 770 -2.04 25.00 20.58
CA LYS A 770 -1.44 25.25 19.27
C LYS A 770 -2.52 25.70 18.29
N HIS A 771 -2.33 26.89 17.74
CA HIS A 771 -3.28 27.51 16.82
C HIS A 771 -2.90 27.26 15.36
N SER A 772 -3.90 27.15 14.49
CA SER A 772 -3.69 26.97 13.06
C SER A 772 -3.17 28.27 12.44
N ARG A 773 -1.98 28.27 11.87
CA ARG A 773 -1.42 29.41 11.11
C ARG A 773 -2.35 29.82 9.96
N TYR A 774 -2.96 28.85 9.29
CA TYR A 774 -3.87 29.10 8.16
C TYR A 774 -5.15 29.81 8.59
N GLY A 775 -5.74 29.45 9.73
CA GLY A 775 -6.89 30.15 10.28
C GLY A 775 -6.59 31.62 10.58
N PHE A 776 -5.41 31.90 11.14
CA PHE A 776 -4.97 33.27 11.40
C PHE A 776 -4.78 34.08 10.12
N ILE A 777 -4.12 33.47 9.11
CA ILE A 777 -3.91 34.10 7.79
C ILE A 777 -5.25 34.40 7.13
N THR A 778 -6.22 33.50 7.19
CA THR A 778 -7.56 33.70 6.61
C THR A 778 -8.28 34.88 7.26
N ILE A 779 -8.23 34.97 8.60
CA ILE A 779 -8.82 36.11 9.33
C ILE A 779 -8.16 37.45 8.93
N ILE A 780 -6.82 37.48 8.86
CA ILE A 780 -6.05 38.66 8.41
C ILE A 780 -6.46 39.05 6.99
N LEU A 781 -6.52 38.12 6.06
CA LEU A 781 -6.90 38.36 4.67
C LEU A 781 -8.33 38.95 4.58
N LEU A 782 -9.29 38.38 5.32
CA LEU A 782 -10.64 38.92 5.37
C LEU A 782 -10.68 40.33 5.95
N SER A 783 -9.90 40.60 7.00
CA SER A 783 -9.77 41.95 7.57
C SER A 783 -9.20 42.95 6.58
N ILE A 784 -8.17 42.58 5.80
CA ILE A 784 -7.61 43.39 4.75
C ILE A 784 -8.66 43.66 3.66
N ILE A 785 -9.36 42.64 3.21
CA ILE A 785 -10.43 42.79 2.19
C ILE A 785 -11.52 43.73 2.70
N THR A 786 -11.95 43.57 3.96
CA THR A 786 -12.93 44.44 4.59
C THR A 786 -12.46 45.92 4.61
N PHE A 787 -11.20 46.13 4.98
CA PHE A 787 -10.60 47.46 5.03
C PHE A 787 -10.53 48.12 3.64
N VAL A 788 -10.04 47.37 2.64
CA VAL A 788 -9.95 47.85 1.25
C VAL A 788 -11.34 48.14 0.69
N ALA A 789 -12.33 47.29 0.93
CA ALA A 789 -13.71 47.50 0.50
C ALA A 789 -14.31 48.76 1.12
N GLY A 790 -13.96 49.07 2.38
CA GLY A 790 -14.33 50.32 3.02
C GLY A 790 -13.70 51.55 2.37
N LEU A 791 -12.39 51.51 2.01
CA LEU A 791 -11.70 52.59 1.31
C LEU A 791 -12.30 52.93 -0.07
N TYR A 792 -12.78 51.91 -0.79
CA TYR A 792 -13.39 52.04 -2.11
C TYR A 792 -14.90 52.17 -2.06
N ASN A 793 -15.53 52.39 -0.87
CA ASN A 793 -16.97 52.48 -0.67
C ASN A 793 -17.79 51.30 -1.18
N ILE A 794 -17.18 50.08 -1.24
CA ILE A 794 -17.84 48.85 -1.67
C ILE A 794 -18.45 48.18 -0.41
N TRP A 795 -19.39 48.80 0.22
CA TRP A 795 -19.96 48.40 1.53
C TRP A 795 -20.51 46.99 1.56
N ALA A 796 -21.09 46.49 0.47
CA ALA A 796 -21.65 45.13 0.40
C ALA A 796 -20.57 44.06 0.61
N ILE A 797 -19.39 44.20 -0.01
CA ILE A 797 -18.25 43.29 0.17
C ILE A 797 -17.65 43.50 1.57
N GLY A 798 -17.52 44.75 2.04
CA GLY A 798 -17.01 45.04 3.37
C GLY A 798 -17.83 44.40 4.48
N VAL A 799 -19.14 44.55 4.44
CA VAL A 799 -20.07 43.96 5.43
C VAL A 799 -20.05 42.43 5.36
N PHE A 800 -20.03 41.84 4.16
CA PHE A 800 -19.99 40.38 3.99
C PHE A 800 -18.69 39.78 4.52
N THR A 801 -17.54 40.37 4.18
CA THR A 801 -16.21 39.85 4.63
C THR A 801 -16.00 40.08 6.12
N LEU A 802 -16.51 41.19 6.69
CA LEU A 802 -16.53 41.45 8.13
C LEU A 802 -17.36 40.39 8.86
N PHE A 803 -18.57 40.10 8.37
CA PHE A 803 -19.46 39.09 8.95
C PHE A 803 -18.83 37.71 8.90
N LEU A 804 -18.21 37.30 7.77
CA LEU A 804 -17.50 36.05 7.63
C LEU A 804 -16.29 35.98 8.58
N GLY A 805 -15.55 37.07 8.71
CA GLY A 805 -14.43 37.20 9.65
C GLY A 805 -14.90 37.01 11.11
N MET A 806 -16.00 37.67 11.51
CA MET A 806 -16.60 37.50 12.84
C MET A 806 -17.03 36.07 13.10
N LEU A 807 -17.66 35.40 12.12
CA LEU A 807 -18.01 33.98 12.24
C LEU A 807 -16.79 33.08 12.44
N LEU A 808 -15.70 33.34 11.72
CA LEU A 808 -14.46 32.57 11.87
C LEU A 808 -13.80 32.80 13.23
N VAL A 809 -13.79 34.02 13.74
CA VAL A 809 -13.29 34.37 15.09
C VAL A 809 -14.15 33.68 16.16
N ALA A 810 -15.46 33.74 16.05
CA ALA A 810 -16.38 33.04 16.96
C ALA A 810 -16.11 31.53 16.96
N LYS A 811 -15.98 30.93 15.77
CA LYS A 811 -15.64 29.50 15.63
C LYS A 811 -14.28 29.16 16.24
N TYR A 812 -13.28 30.01 16.05
CA TYR A 812 -11.97 29.85 16.67
C TYR A 812 -12.03 29.83 18.19
N ILE A 813 -12.76 30.76 18.78
CA ILE A 813 -12.97 30.83 20.24
C ILE A 813 -13.69 29.56 20.73
N MET A 814 -14.77 29.17 20.05
CA MET A 814 -15.52 27.94 20.40
C MET A 814 -14.66 26.69 20.34
N ASP A 815 -13.82 26.53 19.30
CA ASP A 815 -12.91 25.38 19.15
C ASP A 815 -11.85 25.37 20.27
N SER A 816 -11.32 26.55 20.67
CA SER A 816 -10.35 26.67 21.77
C SER A 816 -10.95 26.27 23.12
N ILE A 817 -12.16 26.72 23.41
CA ILE A 817 -12.87 26.39 24.65
C ILE A 817 -13.18 24.88 24.69
N SER A 818 -13.68 24.33 23.61
CA SER A 818 -14.03 22.90 23.50
C SER A 818 -12.82 21.98 23.76
N VAL A 819 -11.66 22.30 23.15
CA VAL A 819 -10.43 21.50 23.33
C VAL A 819 -9.91 21.58 24.78
N SER A 820 -9.93 22.78 25.38
CA SER A 820 -9.51 22.97 26.77
C SER A 820 -10.39 22.19 27.76
N ASN A 821 -11.70 22.27 27.57
CA ASN A 821 -12.66 21.59 28.42
C ASN A 821 -12.56 20.06 28.29
N SER A 822 -12.33 19.57 27.08
CA SER A 822 -12.12 18.13 26.86
C SER A 822 -10.90 17.61 27.59
N LEU A 823 -9.73 18.27 27.47
CA LEU A 823 -8.51 17.87 28.17
C LEU A 823 -8.68 17.96 29.70
N LYS A 824 -9.27 19.05 30.20
CA LYS A 824 -9.55 19.20 31.61
C LYS A 824 -10.43 18.07 32.14
N LYS A 825 -11.54 17.78 31.49
CA LYS A 825 -12.44 16.69 31.86
C LYS A 825 -11.78 15.34 31.81
N GLY A 826 -11.07 15.01 30.70
CA GLY A 826 -10.36 13.73 30.56
C GLY A 826 -9.33 13.48 31.67
N PHE A 827 -8.62 14.54 32.09
CA PHE A 827 -7.68 14.44 33.22
C PHE A 827 -8.41 14.34 34.56
N LEU A 828 -9.43 15.15 34.81
CA LEU A 828 -10.18 15.12 36.09
C LEU A 828 -10.94 13.80 36.30
N MET A 829 -11.30 13.09 35.25
CA MET A 829 -11.92 11.77 35.35
C MET A 829 -10.98 10.70 35.93
N LEU A 830 -9.68 10.93 36.02
CA LEU A 830 -8.75 10.06 36.74
C LEU A 830 -9.11 9.96 38.26
N GLY A 831 -9.61 11.05 38.85
CA GLY A 831 -10.00 11.09 40.26
C GLY A 831 -11.36 10.48 40.57
N TYR A 832 -12.22 10.23 39.58
CA TYR A 832 -13.58 9.74 39.82
C TYR A 832 -13.73 8.21 39.74
N LYS A 833 -12.66 7.47 39.48
CA LYS A 833 -12.74 6.01 39.32
C LYS A 833 -12.82 5.20 40.63
N ASN A 834 -12.63 5.83 41.77
CA ASN A 834 -12.65 5.10 43.06
C ASN A 834 -14.02 5.00 43.74
N ASP A 835 -15.08 5.70 43.30
CA ASP A 835 -16.32 5.73 44.07
C ASP A 835 -17.63 5.30 43.33
N THR A 836 -17.62 5.00 42.05
CA THR A 836 -18.90 4.68 41.36
C THR A 836 -18.82 3.57 40.34
N SER A 837 -18.78 2.32 40.83
CA SER A 837 -19.18 1.14 40.03
C SER A 837 -20.69 1.06 39.75
N SER A 838 -21.52 1.96 40.29
CA SER A 838 -23.00 1.88 40.22
C SER A 838 -23.67 2.91 39.31
N GLU A 839 -23.12 4.09 39.08
CA GLU A 839 -23.79 5.12 38.24
C GLU A 839 -23.43 5.12 36.75
N LEU A 840 -22.33 4.50 36.37
CA LEU A 840 -21.94 4.33 34.93
C LEU A 840 -22.82 3.28 34.20
N LYS A 841 -23.62 2.50 34.91
CA LYS A 841 -24.58 1.55 34.33
C LYS A 841 -25.79 2.22 33.66
N MET A 842 -26.05 3.48 33.88
CA MET A 842 -27.23 4.16 33.30
C MET A 842 -26.95 4.93 31.98
N VAL A 843 -25.73 5.16 31.61
CA VAL A 843 -25.38 5.85 30.32
C VAL A 843 -24.98 4.87 29.21
N SER A 844 -24.76 3.59 29.57
CA SER A 844 -24.29 2.56 28.62
C SER A 844 -25.38 1.59 28.12
N LYS A 845 -26.65 1.94 28.17
CA LYS A 845 -27.71 1.17 27.46
C LYS A 845 -27.51 1.25 25.94
N GLY A 846 -26.55 0.53 25.42
CA GLY A 846 -26.24 0.40 24.00
C GLY A 846 -24.89 -0.20 23.66
N ILE A 847 -23.98 -0.33 24.64
CA ILE A 847 -22.66 -0.92 24.35
C ILE A 847 -22.37 -1.96 25.45
N HIS A 848 -22.46 -3.25 25.10
CA HIS A 848 -21.96 -4.33 25.94
C HIS A 848 -20.43 -4.28 25.93
N LEU A 849 -19.84 -3.61 26.92
CA LEU A 849 -18.42 -3.80 27.28
C LEU A 849 -18.35 -4.96 28.30
N LEU A 850 -17.85 -6.09 27.86
CA LEU A 850 -17.42 -7.16 28.77
C LEU A 850 -16.19 -6.67 29.59
N PRO A 851 -16.07 -7.05 30.86
CA PRO A 851 -14.92 -6.64 31.68
C PRO A 851 -13.63 -7.23 31.10
N LEU A 852 -12.65 -6.38 30.94
CA LEU A 852 -11.29 -6.77 30.57
C LEU A 852 -10.71 -7.64 31.70
N GLU A 853 -10.51 -8.91 31.45
CA GLU A 853 -9.59 -9.72 32.23
C GLU A 853 -8.18 -9.15 32.07
N LYS A 854 -7.39 -9.28 33.15
CA LYS A 854 -6.05 -8.69 33.34
C LYS A 854 -5.17 -8.82 32.08
N PRO A 855 -4.34 -7.81 31.78
CA PRO A 855 -3.41 -7.89 30.66
C PRO A 855 -2.48 -9.10 30.86
N ILE A 856 -2.41 -9.93 29.85
CA ILE A 856 -1.43 -11.01 29.75
C ILE A 856 -0.06 -10.33 29.76
N GLN A 857 0.73 -10.58 30.78
CA GLN A 857 2.15 -10.23 30.80
C GLN A 857 2.79 -10.83 29.54
N THR A 858 3.13 -10.00 28.60
CA THR A 858 4.00 -10.38 27.48
C THR A 858 5.41 -10.54 28.03
N THR A 859 5.75 -11.75 28.45
CA THR A 859 7.17 -12.11 28.56
C THR A 859 7.73 -12.04 27.16
N LEU A 860 8.65 -11.12 26.93
CA LEU A 860 9.51 -11.13 25.76
C LEU A 860 10.21 -12.49 25.67
N PRO A 861 10.38 -13.08 24.49
CA PRO A 861 11.09 -14.34 24.35
C PRO A 861 12.52 -14.21 24.86
N ASP A 862 13.02 -15.22 25.59
CA ASP A 862 14.33 -15.27 26.26
C ASP A 862 15.56 -15.01 25.36
N TRP A 863 15.39 -14.84 24.07
CA TRP A 863 16.47 -14.52 23.13
C TRP A 863 16.76 -13.00 23.01
N PHE A 864 15.89 -12.15 23.56
CA PHE A 864 16.10 -10.68 23.49
C PHE A 864 17.11 -10.18 24.53
N ASP A 865 17.34 -10.92 25.63
CA ASP A 865 18.19 -10.50 26.76
C ASP A 865 19.66 -10.99 26.67
N LYS A 866 20.10 -11.64 25.58
CA LYS A 866 21.47 -12.22 25.54
C LYS A 866 22.46 -11.54 24.60
N HIS A 867 22.12 -10.46 23.89
CA HIS A 867 23.05 -9.83 22.94
C HIS A 867 23.22 -8.31 23.02
N GLU A 868 22.80 -7.67 24.09
CA GLU A 868 23.18 -6.27 24.35
C GLU A 868 23.79 -6.16 25.75
N LEU A 869 25.05 -6.52 25.95
CA LEU A 869 25.94 -6.00 26.99
C LEU A 869 27.30 -6.70 26.91
N GLN A 870 28.08 -6.38 25.90
CA GLN A 870 29.54 -6.41 25.95
C GLN A 870 30.11 -5.33 25.00
N ILE A 871 30.02 -4.08 25.43
CA ILE A 871 30.97 -3.06 24.97
C ILE A 871 32.00 -2.92 26.12
N ASP A 872 33.11 -3.59 25.90
CA ASP A 872 34.27 -3.51 26.78
C ASP A 872 34.88 -2.11 26.70
N HIS A 873 34.78 -1.36 27.78
CA HIS A 873 35.62 -0.22 28.05
C HIS A 873 37.05 -0.73 28.34
N LYS A 874 37.90 -0.76 27.34
CA LYS A 874 39.35 -0.72 27.54
C LYS A 874 39.95 0.54 26.96
N SER A 875 40.28 1.37 27.88
CA SER A 875 41.20 2.52 27.89
C SER A 875 42.23 2.55 26.75
N THR A 876 42.20 3.64 26.00
CA THR A 876 43.36 4.18 25.31
C THR A 876 44.25 4.95 26.29
N THR A 877 45.44 4.42 26.60
CA THR A 877 46.60 5.26 26.94
C THR A 877 47.80 4.73 26.16
N SER A 878 48.50 5.70 25.56
CA SER A 878 49.89 5.73 25.13
C SER A 878 50.29 5.03 23.83
N ASN A 879 50.61 5.84 22.97
CA ASN A 879 51.61 6.12 21.95
C ASN A 879 51.10 6.21 20.54
#